data_c2bbca8919fce31b3274082f7c503d22
#
_entry.id   c2bbca8919fce31b3274082f7c503d22
#
_cell.length_a   1.000
_cell.length_b   1.000
_cell.length_c   1.000
_cell.angle_alpha   90.00
_cell.angle_beta   90.00
_cell.angle_gamma   90.00
#
_symmetry.space_group_name_H-M   'P 1'
#
loop_
_entity.id
_entity.type
_entity.pdbx_description
1 polymer ?
#
loop_
_entity_poly.entity_id
_entity_poly.type
_entity_poly.pdbx_seq_one_letter_code
_entity_poly.pdbx_strand_id
1 'polypeptide(L)'
;MSDQTAQQGAGVASTPTDIDQQETREWLDALSAVIDKEGAERAHFLIEQMLEHARQSSIDMPFSANTGYVNTIETSQEARCPGNLEIEGRLRAYMRWNAMAMVVKANRHHPPEGGDLGGHIGSFASLANMFGAGFNHFWHAESENHGGDLLYIQGHVSPGIYARAYLEGRLSEEQLLNFRQEVDGKGLSSYPHPKLMPEFWQFPTVSMGLGPLMAIYQARFLKYLHARGIANTENRKVWVFCGDGEMDEVESLGAIGLAARENLDNLIFVINCNLQRLDGPVRGNGKIIQELEGEFRGSGWNVIKLLWGKGWDDLLARDKDGALRKIMMECNDGDYQSFKANDGAYVRKNFFGRDPRTLKMVEHMSDDEIWNLRRGGHDAQKVYAAFKAANEHKGQPTVLLVKTVKGFGMGKIGEGKNTVHQTKKLGDEDIKAFRDRFNIPIPDSQIADLPFYKPADDTPEMKYLHERRKALGGYLPHRRTKADESFTVPALETFKAVLDPTPEGREISTTQAYVRFLTQLLRDQALGPRVVPILVDEARTFGMEGLFRQIGIYNPHGQQYTPVDKDQVMYYKEDKAGQILQEGINEAGGMSSWIAAATSYSTNNRIMVPFYVYYSMFGFQRIGDLAWAAGDMQARGFLLGGTSGRTTLNGEGLQHEDGHSHILANTIPNCVSYDPTFAHEVAVIMHDGLKRMVERQENVFYYLTLLNENYAMPGLQPGTEEQIIKGMYLCKQAPALPQGAPAVQLLGSGTILRESFFAQELLEKDWGVAASVWSCPSFNELTRDGQEADRWNLLHPTEAARVSYVEEQLARTTGPIVASTDYMKAYAEQIRPFVPKGRTYKVLGTDGFGRSDFRSKLREHFEINRHYIVVAALKGLAEDGVVPASKVAEAIQKYGINTDKINPLYA
;
A
#
# COMPACT_ATOMS: atom_id res chain seq x y z
N MET A 1 -26.19 -26.18 45.45
CA MET A 1 -26.90 -24.90 45.46
C MET A 1 -26.58 -24.26 44.16
N SER A 2 -27.57 -24.26 43.32
CA SER A 2 -27.59 -23.76 41.94
C SER A 2 -27.60 -22.25 41.89
N ASP A 3 -26.79 -21.68 41.07
CA ASP A 3 -27.02 -20.30 40.59
C ASP A 3 -27.06 -20.30 39.07
N GLN A 4 -28.26 -20.21 38.56
CA GLN A 4 -28.58 -19.87 37.18
C GLN A 4 -28.50 -18.36 37.05
N THR A 5 -27.47 -17.86 36.44
CA THR A 5 -27.47 -16.49 35.90
C THR A 5 -27.86 -16.52 34.41
N ALA A 6 -29.04 -16.02 34.16
CA ALA A 6 -29.62 -15.88 32.84
C ALA A 6 -28.78 -14.97 31.97
N GLN A 7 -28.35 -15.49 30.82
CA GLN A 7 -27.94 -14.68 29.67
C GLN A 7 -29.15 -13.92 29.15
N GLN A 8 -29.18 -12.62 29.33
CA GLN A 8 -30.05 -11.74 28.56
C GLN A 8 -29.46 -11.63 27.15
N GLY A 9 -30.03 -12.34 26.22
CA GLY A 9 -29.83 -12.15 24.79
C GLY A 9 -30.28 -10.75 24.38
N ALA A 10 -29.51 -10.06 23.57
CA ALA A 10 -29.89 -8.83 22.92
C ALA A 10 -31.21 -9.06 22.18
N GLY A 11 -32.28 -8.39 22.62
CA GLY A 11 -33.62 -8.54 22.05
C GLY A 11 -33.61 -8.13 20.60
N VAL A 12 -34.00 -9.05 19.75
CA VAL A 12 -34.55 -8.71 18.43
C VAL A 12 -35.74 -7.82 18.71
N ALA A 13 -35.68 -6.58 18.26
CA ALA A 13 -36.81 -5.64 18.34
C ALA A 13 -38.01 -6.37 17.73
N SER A 14 -39.04 -6.60 18.53
CA SER A 14 -40.29 -7.18 18.05
C SER A 14 -40.85 -6.24 16.99
N THR A 15 -41.03 -6.72 15.76
CA THR A 15 -41.77 -6.01 14.72
C THR A 15 -43.09 -5.56 15.32
N PRO A 16 -43.42 -4.27 15.25
CA PRO A 16 -44.70 -3.80 15.77
C PRO A 16 -45.83 -4.61 15.13
N THR A 17 -46.74 -5.11 15.92
CA THR A 17 -47.91 -5.81 15.42
C THR A 17 -48.72 -4.83 14.58
N ASP A 18 -48.99 -5.21 13.31
CA ASP A 18 -49.81 -4.41 12.40
C ASP A 18 -51.19 -4.20 13.01
N ILE A 19 -51.51 -2.96 13.36
CA ILE A 19 -52.74 -2.60 14.04
C ILE A 19 -53.92 -2.37 13.07
N ASP A 20 -53.61 -2.14 11.78
CA ASP A 20 -54.60 -1.99 10.70
C ASP A 20 -54.03 -2.63 9.39
N GLN A 21 -54.30 -3.92 9.21
CA GLN A 21 -53.89 -4.69 8.05
C GLN A 21 -54.55 -4.24 6.76
N GLN A 22 -55.71 -3.61 6.83
CA GLN A 22 -56.41 -3.06 5.65
C GLN A 22 -55.71 -1.81 5.16
N GLU A 23 -55.44 -0.85 6.02
CA GLU A 23 -54.74 0.39 5.69
C GLU A 23 -53.33 0.06 5.13
N THR A 24 -52.59 -0.83 5.77
CA THR A 24 -51.25 -1.29 5.29
C THR A 24 -51.36 -1.85 3.88
N ARG A 25 -52.38 -2.67 3.56
CA ARG A 25 -52.56 -3.21 2.23
C ARG A 25 -52.90 -2.16 1.19
N GLU A 26 -53.73 -1.19 1.52
CA GLU A 26 -54.09 -0.04 0.65
C GLU A 26 -52.86 0.79 0.26
N TRP A 27 -51.93 1.06 1.19
CA TRP A 27 -50.68 1.73 0.92
C TRP A 27 -49.74 0.91 0.00
N LEU A 28 -49.64 -0.40 0.22
CA LEU A 28 -48.83 -1.30 -0.62
C LEU A 28 -49.41 -1.44 -2.02
N ASP A 29 -50.75 -1.55 -2.16
CA ASP A 29 -51.44 -1.62 -3.44
C ASP A 29 -51.27 -0.31 -4.23
N ALA A 30 -51.35 0.83 -3.58
CA ALA A 30 -51.10 2.13 -4.21
C ALA A 30 -49.68 2.27 -4.74
N LEU A 31 -48.67 1.83 -3.97
CA LEU A 31 -47.27 1.82 -4.44
C LEU A 31 -47.07 0.86 -5.60
N SER A 32 -47.66 -0.34 -5.53
CA SER A 32 -47.64 -1.33 -6.63
C SER A 32 -48.26 -0.79 -7.92
N ALA A 33 -49.37 -0.08 -7.83
CA ALA A 33 -49.99 0.56 -8.98
C ALA A 33 -49.11 1.64 -9.63
N VAL A 34 -48.35 2.40 -8.83
CA VAL A 34 -47.38 3.34 -9.38
C VAL A 34 -46.27 2.64 -10.08
N ILE A 35 -45.71 1.58 -9.49
CA ILE A 35 -44.63 0.78 -10.11
C ILE A 35 -45.09 0.21 -11.46
N ASP A 36 -46.30 -0.34 -11.52
CA ASP A 36 -46.83 -0.94 -12.73
C ASP A 36 -47.19 0.07 -13.85
N LYS A 37 -47.69 1.25 -13.49
CA LYS A 37 -48.13 2.24 -14.46
C LYS A 37 -47.08 3.27 -14.85
N GLU A 38 -46.30 3.76 -13.89
CA GLU A 38 -45.40 4.90 -14.05
C GLU A 38 -43.92 4.48 -13.97
N GLY A 39 -43.65 3.26 -13.52
CA GLY A 39 -42.33 2.70 -13.45
C GLY A 39 -41.57 2.95 -12.13
N ALA A 40 -40.40 2.33 -12.00
CA ALA A 40 -39.61 2.31 -10.78
C ALA A 40 -39.09 3.70 -10.38
N GLU A 41 -38.78 4.59 -11.33
CA GLU A 41 -38.27 5.95 -11.05
C GLU A 41 -39.32 6.81 -10.32
N ARG A 42 -40.56 6.73 -10.75
CA ARG A 42 -41.66 7.46 -10.09
C ARG A 42 -41.94 6.91 -8.69
N ALA A 43 -41.92 5.61 -8.54
CA ALA A 43 -42.08 4.97 -7.22
C ALA A 43 -40.94 5.37 -6.28
N HIS A 44 -39.70 5.39 -6.78
CA HIS A 44 -38.54 5.85 -6.02
C HIS A 44 -38.72 7.30 -5.53
N PHE A 45 -39.08 8.19 -6.43
CA PHE A 45 -39.36 9.62 -6.06
C PHE A 45 -40.42 9.75 -4.95
N LEU A 46 -41.51 8.98 -5.06
CA LEU A 46 -42.57 9.04 -4.03
C LEU A 46 -42.09 8.51 -2.67
N ILE A 47 -41.30 7.44 -2.66
CA ILE A 47 -40.71 6.91 -1.44
C ILE A 47 -39.77 7.93 -0.82
N GLU A 48 -38.94 8.62 -1.60
CA GLU A 48 -38.06 9.69 -1.10
C GLU A 48 -38.84 10.83 -0.48
N GLN A 49 -39.95 11.26 -1.12
CA GLN A 49 -40.82 12.31 -0.58
C GLN A 49 -41.47 11.89 0.75
N MET A 50 -41.91 10.64 0.85
CA MET A 50 -42.48 10.10 2.10
C MET A 50 -41.43 10.06 3.22
N LEU A 51 -40.20 9.61 2.90
CA LEU A 51 -39.09 9.58 3.85
C LEU A 51 -38.70 10.99 4.31
N GLU A 52 -38.66 11.97 3.40
CA GLU A 52 -38.40 13.36 3.75
C GLU A 52 -39.48 13.95 4.64
N HIS A 53 -40.74 13.68 4.34
CA HIS A 53 -41.89 14.12 5.19
C HIS A 53 -41.80 13.47 6.59
N ALA A 54 -41.44 12.19 6.67
CA ALA A 54 -41.25 11.49 7.93
C ALA A 54 -40.11 12.12 8.76
N ARG A 55 -38.97 12.47 8.12
CA ARG A 55 -37.83 13.18 8.77
C ARG A 55 -38.28 14.53 9.34
N GLN A 56 -39.01 15.33 8.56
CA GLN A 56 -39.55 16.63 9.00
C GLN A 56 -40.53 16.49 10.16
N SER A 57 -41.22 15.36 10.25
CA SER A 57 -42.18 15.07 11.33
C SER A 57 -41.53 14.40 12.56
N SER A 58 -40.21 14.26 12.59
CA SER A 58 -39.45 13.62 13.67
C SER A 58 -39.90 12.18 13.98
N ILE A 59 -40.37 11.47 12.97
CA ILE A 59 -40.74 10.07 13.08
C ILE A 59 -39.44 9.24 13.09
N ASP A 60 -39.32 8.28 14.01
CA ASP A 60 -38.25 7.29 14.02
C ASP A 60 -38.38 6.38 12.80
N MET A 61 -37.42 6.51 11.89
CA MET A 61 -37.52 5.84 10.58
C MET A 61 -36.87 4.49 10.61
N PRO A 62 -37.56 3.44 10.10
CA PRO A 62 -36.91 2.16 9.91
C PRO A 62 -35.76 2.33 8.92
N PHE A 63 -34.57 1.98 9.36
CA PHE A 63 -33.37 2.04 8.53
C PHE A 63 -33.00 0.65 8.03
N SER A 64 -32.80 0.54 6.73
CA SER A 64 -32.10 -0.58 6.10
C SER A 64 -31.13 -0.05 5.07
N ALA A 65 -29.85 -0.35 5.29
CA ALA A 65 -28.80 -0.05 4.31
C ALA A 65 -28.82 -1.01 3.12
N ASN A 66 -29.63 -2.05 3.16
CA ASN A 66 -29.60 -3.17 2.23
C ASN A 66 -30.85 -3.23 1.35
N THR A 67 -30.64 -3.62 0.10
CA THR A 67 -31.72 -4.04 -0.82
C THR A 67 -31.91 -5.57 -0.76
N GLY A 68 -32.95 -6.09 -1.42
CA GLY A 68 -33.18 -7.54 -1.50
C GLY A 68 -31.94 -8.32 -1.99
N TYR A 69 -31.85 -9.61 -1.64
CA TYR A 69 -30.73 -10.48 -2.04
C TYR A 69 -30.92 -10.99 -3.49
N VAL A 70 -31.01 -10.02 -4.42
CA VAL A 70 -31.20 -10.22 -5.87
C VAL A 70 -30.21 -9.35 -6.65
N ASN A 71 -30.13 -9.54 -7.96
CA ASN A 71 -29.33 -8.70 -8.83
C ASN A 71 -29.84 -7.25 -8.82
N THR A 72 -28.93 -6.28 -8.83
CA THR A 72 -29.28 -4.86 -8.93
C THR A 72 -29.82 -4.50 -10.31
N ILE A 73 -29.21 -5.06 -11.38
CA ILE A 73 -29.64 -4.83 -12.76
C ILE A 73 -30.74 -5.86 -13.09
N GLU A 74 -31.88 -5.36 -13.44
CA GLU A 74 -33.00 -6.18 -13.91
C GLU A 74 -32.69 -6.80 -15.27
N THR A 75 -33.24 -7.98 -15.55
CA THR A 75 -33.05 -8.71 -16.82
C THR A 75 -33.40 -7.86 -18.05
N SER A 76 -34.43 -7.01 -17.94
CA SER A 76 -34.86 -6.09 -18.99
C SER A 76 -33.86 -4.97 -19.30
N GLN A 77 -33.01 -4.61 -18.31
CA GLN A 77 -32.03 -3.54 -18.39
C GLN A 77 -30.62 -4.06 -18.70
N GLU A 78 -30.41 -5.37 -18.78
CA GLU A 78 -29.11 -5.97 -19.05
C GLU A 78 -28.60 -5.61 -20.45
N ALA A 79 -27.54 -4.85 -20.53
CA ALA A 79 -26.84 -4.59 -21.78
C ALA A 79 -26.30 -5.87 -22.39
N ARG A 80 -26.59 -6.11 -23.68
CA ARG A 80 -26.09 -7.30 -24.40
C ARG A 80 -24.58 -7.19 -24.64
N CYS A 81 -23.87 -8.30 -24.40
CA CYS A 81 -22.46 -8.40 -24.78
C CYS A 81 -22.33 -8.36 -26.32
N PRO A 82 -21.53 -7.43 -26.88
CA PRO A 82 -21.33 -7.32 -28.33
C PRO A 82 -20.36 -8.39 -28.87
N GLY A 83 -19.67 -9.11 -27.96
CA GLY A 83 -18.67 -10.11 -28.31
C GLY A 83 -19.26 -11.48 -28.60
N ASN A 84 -18.41 -12.39 -29.07
CA ASN A 84 -18.77 -13.80 -29.28
C ASN A 84 -18.56 -14.59 -27.97
N LEU A 85 -19.62 -14.74 -27.19
CA LEU A 85 -19.58 -15.42 -25.89
C LEU A 85 -19.12 -16.88 -25.97
N GLU A 86 -19.30 -17.56 -27.12
CA GLU A 86 -18.82 -18.92 -27.32
C GLU A 86 -17.29 -18.96 -27.43
N ILE A 87 -16.70 -18.12 -28.29
CA ILE A 87 -15.25 -17.97 -28.43
C ILE A 87 -14.63 -17.54 -27.10
N GLU A 88 -15.23 -16.56 -26.43
CA GLU A 88 -14.79 -16.12 -25.12
C GLU A 88 -14.87 -17.23 -24.05
N GLY A 89 -15.89 -18.08 -24.15
CA GLY A 89 -16.02 -19.27 -23.31
C GLY A 89 -14.83 -20.22 -23.47
N ARG A 90 -14.41 -20.48 -24.72
CA ARG A 90 -13.23 -21.28 -25.02
C ARG A 90 -11.94 -20.65 -24.52
N LEU A 91 -11.74 -19.36 -24.76
CA LEU A 91 -10.57 -18.65 -24.23
C LEU A 91 -10.47 -18.71 -22.71
N ARG A 92 -11.59 -18.52 -21.98
CA ARG A 92 -11.63 -18.69 -20.52
C ARG A 92 -11.33 -20.13 -20.09
N ALA A 93 -11.76 -21.12 -20.86
CA ALA A 93 -11.43 -22.51 -20.60
C ALA A 93 -9.92 -22.78 -20.71
N TYR A 94 -9.26 -22.24 -21.76
CA TYR A 94 -7.82 -22.34 -21.94
C TYR A 94 -7.04 -21.63 -20.84
N MET A 95 -7.49 -20.43 -20.43
CA MET A 95 -6.90 -19.74 -19.28
C MET A 95 -6.99 -20.58 -18.00
N ARG A 96 -8.14 -21.17 -17.70
CA ARG A 96 -8.33 -22.05 -16.53
C ARG A 96 -7.44 -23.27 -16.59
N TRP A 97 -7.34 -23.91 -17.76
CA TRP A 97 -6.48 -25.07 -17.95
C TRP A 97 -5.02 -24.74 -17.70
N ASN A 98 -4.49 -23.71 -18.36
CA ASN A 98 -3.08 -23.34 -18.24
C ASN A 98 -2.74 -22.88 -16.83
N ALA A 99 -3.61 -22.13 -16.15
CA ALA A 99 -3.43 -21.73 -14.77
C ALA A 99 -3.38 -22.95 -13.83
N MET A 100 -4.26 -23.92 -14.01
CA MET A 100 -4.26 -25.17 -13.25
C MET A 100 -3.01 -26.00 -13.55
N ALA A 101 -2.68 -26.20 -14.84
CA ALA A 101 -1.50 -26.95 -15.26
C ALA A 101 -0.20 -26.39 -14.70
N MET A 102 -0.05 -25.06 -14.72
CA MET A 102 1.12 -24.34 -14.15
C MET A 102 1.31 -24.65 -12.67
N VAL A 103 0.25 -24.50 -11.86
CA VAL A 103 0.30 -24.75 -10.41
C VAL A 103 0.56 -26.23 -10.12
N VAL A 104 -0.11 -27.17 -10.82
CA VAL A 104 0.06 -28.61 -10.60
C VAL A 104 1.46 -29.06 -11.00
N LYS A 105 1.98 -28.59 -12.14
CA LYS A 105 3.36 -28.92 -12.59
C LYS A 105 4.41 -28.42 -11.60
N ALA A 106 4.28 -27.19 -11.11
CA ALA A 106 5.19 -26.61 -10.11
C ALA A 106 5.24 -27.41 -8.81
N ASN A 107 4.19 -28.18 -8.48
CA ASN A 107 4.12 -29.01 -7.28
C ASN A 107 4.31 -30.52 -7.54
N ARG A 108 4.42 -30.96 -8.81
CA ARG A 108 4.78 -32.33 -9.18
C ARG A 108 6.26 -32.51 -9.49
N HIS A 109 6.89 -31.52 -10.13
CA HIS A 109 8.23 -31.58 -10.68
C HIS A 109 9.18 -30.68 -9.90
N HIS A 110 9.59 -31.09 -8.73
CA HIS A 110 10.59 -30.42 -7.91
C HIS A 110 11.65 -31.40 -7.42
N PRO A 111 12.86 -30.93 -7.07
CA PRO A 111 13.88 -31.76 -6.45
C PRO A 111 13.34 -32.43 -5.17
N PRO A 112 13.76 -33.65 -4.84
CA PRO A 112 13.30 -34.36 -3.64
C PRO A 112 13.41 -33.55 -2.35
N GLU A 113 14.36 -32.62 -2.28
CA GLU A 113 14.66 -31.76 -1.14
C GLU A 113 13.88 -30.44 -1.16
N GLY A 114 13.17 -30.12 -2.28
CA GLY A 114 12.65 -28.77 -2.56
C GLY A 114 11.31 -28.42 -1.91
N GLY A 115 10.56 -29.40 -1.43
CA GLY A 115 9.20 -29.16 -0.94
C GLY A 115 8.22 -28.64 -2.01
N ASP A 116 7.00 -28.30 -1.60
CA ASP A 116 5.96 -27.77 -2.49
C ASP A 116 6.14 -26.28 -2.76
N LEU A 117 6.08 -25.85 -4.02
CA LEU A 117 6.16 -24.44 -4.40
C LEU A 117 4.85 -23.67 -4.16
N GLY A 118 3.72 -24.36 -3.96
CA GLY A 118 2.42 -23.74 -3.72
C GLY A 118 1.74 -23.22 -4.99
N GLY A 119 0.91 -22.18 -4.84
CA GLY A 119 0.08 -21.62 -5.91
C GLY A 119 -1.41 -21.84 -5.64
N HIS A 120 -2.27 -21.08 -6.32
CA HIS A 120 -3.72 -21.07 -6.07
C HIS A 120 -4.49 -21.29 -7.37
N ILE A 121 -5.27 -22.35 -7.43
CA ILE A 121 -6.15 -22.67 -8.57
C ILE A 121 -7.56 -22.12 -8.31
N GLY A 122 -8.07 -22.30 -7.08
CA GLY A 122 -9.46 -22.05 -6.73
C GLY A 122 -9.88 -20.57 -6.81
N SER A 123 -8.96 -19.62 -6.57
CA SER A 123 -9.25 -18.18 -6.62
C SER A 123 -9.47 -17.71 -8.07
N PHE A 124 -8.57 -18.04 -8.98
CA PHE A 124 -8.74 -17.70 -10.38
C PHE A 124 -9.96 -18.41 -11.01
N ALA A 125 -10.22 -19.63 -10.63
CA ALA A 125 -11.38 -20.39 -11.11
C ALA A 125 -12.71 -19.63 -10.89
N SER A 126 -12.84 -18.89 -9.76
CA SER A 126 -14.01 -18.07 -9.47
C SER A 126 -14.07 -16.76 -10.29
N LEU A 127 -12.93 -16.18 -10.65
CA LEU A 127 -12.83 -14.86 -11.27
C LEU A 127 -12.72 -14.88 -12.81
N ALA A 128 -12.54 -16.04 -13.44
CA ALA A 128 -12.20 -16.12 -14.87
C ALA A 128 -13.20 -15.41 -15.80
N ASN A 129 -14.50 -15.36 -15.48
CA ASN A 129 -15.48 -14.62 -16.28
C ASN A 129 -15.27 -13.11 -16.20
N MET A 130 -14.95 -12.59 -15.01
CA MET A 130 -14.71 -11.18 -14.79
C MET A 130 -13.45 -10.73 -15.54
N PHE A 131 -12.35 -11.50 -15.43
CA PHE A 131 -11.13 -11.23 -16.20
C PHE A 131 -11.37 -11.34 -17.71
N GLY A 132 -12.16 -12.34 -18.16
CA GLY A 132 -12.53 -12.47 -19.57
C GLY A 132 -13.27 -11.24 -20.08
N ALA A 133 -14.24 -10.73 -19.34
CA ALA A 133 -14.98 -9.51 -19.71
C ALA A 133 -14.05 -8.30 -19.74
N GLY A 134 -13.23 -8.11 -18.70
CA GLY A 134 -12.27 -7.00 -18.60
C GLY A 134 -11.30 -6.96 -19.77
N PHE A 135 -10.60 -8.07 -20.05
CA PHE A 135 -9.63 -8.17 -21.14
C PHE A 135 -10.24 -7.96 -22.53
N ASN A 136 -11.47 -8.42 -22.74
CA ASN A 136 -12.06 -8.39 -24.07
C ASN A 136 -12.89 -7.15 -24.36
N HIS A 137 -13.36 -6.40 -23.32
CA HIS A 137 -14.34 -5.33 -23.55
C HIS A 137 -14.06 -4.00 -22.85
N PHE A 138 -13.30 -3.99 -21.73
CA PHE A 138 -13.26 -2.79 -20.87
C PHE A 138 -11.87 -2.21 -20.65
N TRP A 139 -10.85 -3.04 -20.48
CA TRP A 139 -9.54 -2.57 -20.06
C TRP A 139 -8.70 -2.08 -21.22
N HIS A 140 -8.49 -0.78 -21.27
CA HIS A 140 -7.67 -0.13 -22.30
C HIS A 140 -6.20 -0.15 -21.90
N ALA A 141 -5.35 -0.58 -22.80
CA ALA A 141 -3.92 -0.30 -22.70
C ALA A 141 -3.65 1.13 -23.16
N GLU A 142 -2.45 1.61 -22.85
CA GLU A 142 -2.01 2.93 -23.33
C GLU A 142 -1.93 2.96 -24.85
N SER A 143 -2.48 4.03 -25.42
CA SER A 143 -2.51 4.29 -26.87
C SER A 143 -2.51 5.80 -27.11
N GLU A 144 -2.45 6.23 -28.37
CA GLU A 144 -2.54 7.66 -28.73
C GLU A 144 -3.78 8.37 -28.18
N ASN A 145 -4.89 7.63 -28.00
CA ASN A 145 -6.18 8.19 -27.61
C ASN A 145 -6.59 7.87 -26.15
N HIS A 146 -5.83 7.03 -25.44
CA HIS A 146 -6.15 6.59 -24.09
C HIS A 146 -4.90 6.32 -23.27
N GLY A 147 -4.78 6.95 -22.10
CA GLY A 147 -3.62 6.80 -21.23
C GLY A 147 -3.47 5.43 -20.51
N GLY A 148 -4.32 4.46 -20.83
CA GLY A 148 -4.35 3.12 -20.23
C GLY A 148 -5.06 3.07 -18.88
N ASP A 149 -5.82 1.99 -18.65
CA ASP A 149 -6.43 1.71 -17.37
C ASP A 149 -5.43 1.10 -16.40
N LEU A 150 -5.69 1.22 -15.10
CA LEU A 150 -4.86 0.69 -14.04
C LEU A 150 -5.57 -0.47 -13.35
N LEU A 151 -4.85 -1.58 -13.17
CA LEU A 151 -5.41 -2.84 -12.67
C LEU A 151 -4.72 -3.28 -11.38
N TYR A 152 -5.44 -3.18 -10.26
CA TYR A 152 -5.07 -3.80 -9.00
C TYR A 152 -5.62 -5.23 -8.97
N ILE A 153 -4.79 -6.19 -9.33
CA ILE A 153 -5.17 -7.59 -9.49
C ILE A 153 -4.92 -8.34 -8.20
N GLN A 154 -5.95 -8.98 -7.64
CA GLN A 154 -5.80 -9.81 -6.44
C GLN A 154 -4.63 -10.79 -6.59
N GLY A 155 -3.72 -10.83 -5.62
CA GLY A 155 -2.47 -11.58 -5.72
C GLY A 155 -2.65 -13.07 -6.04
N HIS A 156 -3.66 -13.71 -5.43
CA HIS A 156 -3.93 -15.13 -5.59
C HIS A 156 -4.38 -15.56 -6.99
N VAL A 157 -4.68 -14.61 -7.89
CA VAL A 157 -5.13 -14.94 -9.25
C VAL A 157 -4.02 -14.80 -10.30
N SER A 158 -2.80 -14.50 -9.90
CA SER A 158 -1.63 -14.38 -10.80
C SER A 158 -1.50 -15.53 -11.80
N PRO A 159 -1.76 -16.83 -11.45
CA PRO A 159 -1.70 -17.91 -12.44
C PRO A 159 -2.62 -17.71 -13.65
N GLY A 160 -3.80 -17.14 -13.44
CA GLY A 160 -4.73 -16.86 -14.54
C GLY A 160 -4.28 -15.72 -15.45
N ILE A 161 -3.58 -14.72 -14.89
CA ILE A 161 -3.02 -13.61 -15.66
C ILE A 161 -1.83 -14.10 -16.49
N TYR A 162 -0.97 -14.95 -15.91
CA TYR A 162 0.12 -15.59 -16.66
C TYR A 162 -0.42 -16.49 -17.78
N ALA A 163 -1.47 -17.27 -17.50
CA ALA A 163 -2.14 -18.09 -18.52
C ALA A 163 -2.70 -17.24 -19.67
N ARG A 164 -3.27 -16.06 -19.38
CA ARG A 164 -3.73 -15.12 -20.39
C ARG A 164 -2.55 -14.55 -21.20
N ALA A 165 -1.49 -14.12 -20.55
CA ALA A 165 -0.31 -13.57 -21.21
C ALA A 165 0.41 -14.63 -22.07
N TYR A 166 0.37 -15.90 -21.69
CA TYR A 166 0.85 -17.01 -22.50
C TYR A 166 0.02 -17.17 -23.78
N LEU A 167 -1.31 -17.15 -23.71
CA LEU A 167 -2.16 -17.15 -24.90
C LEU A 167 -1.88 -15.96 -25.81
N GLU A 168 -1.60 -14.81 -25.23
CA GLU A 168 -1.24 -13.57 -25.97
C GLU A 168 0.17 -13.62 -26.59
N GLY A 169 0.98 -14.64 -26.29
CA GLY A 169 2.36 -14.77 -26.79
C GLY A 169 3.37 -13.89 -26.07
N ARG A 170 3.01 -13.33 -24.91
CA ARG A 170 3.85 -12.46 -24.08
C ARG A 170 4.71 -13.23 -23.08
N LEU A 171 4.32 -14.45 -22.75
CA LEU A 171 5.08 -15.37 -21.90
C LEU A 171 5.31 -16.68 -22.65
N SER A 172 6.45 -17.29 -22.42
CA SER A 172 6.83 -18.57 -23.00
C SER A 172 6.35 -19.76 -22.16
N GLU A 173 6.35 -20.95 -22.74
CA GLU A 173 6.08 -22.18 -22.01
C GLU A 173 7.16 -22.45 -20.94
N GLU A 174 8.43 -22.14 -21.22
CA GLU A 174 9.51 -22.24 -20.25
C GLU A 174 9.25 -21.40 -19.00
N GLN A 175 8.76 -20.18 -19.17
CA GLN A 175 8.40 -19.32 -18.04
C GLN A 175 7.25 -19.89 -17.22
N LEU A 176 6.23 -20.47 -17.86
CA LEU A 176 5.13 -21.14 -17.16
C LEU A 176 5.60 -22.38 -16.39
N LEU A 177 6.49 -23.18 -16.97
CA LEU A 177 7.10 -24.35 -16.31
C LEU A 177 7.89 -23.97 -15.06
N ASN A 178 8.52 -22.79 -15.08
CA ASN A 178 9.28 -22.25 -13.97
C ASN A 178 8.45 -21.27 -13.08
N PHE A 179 7.15 -21.50 -12.95
CA PHE A 179 6.30 -20.73 -12.04
C PHE A 179 6.82 -20.82 -10.60
N ARG A 180 7.02 -19.67 -9.94
CA ARG A 180 7.64 -19.54 -8.61
C ARG A 180 9.10 -19.99 -8.53
N GLN A 181 9.81 -19.95 -9.65
CA GLN A 181 11.23 -20.27 -9.79
C GLN A 181 11.92 -19.17 -10.60
N GLU A 182 11.92 -17.96 -10.09
CA GLU A 182 12.30 -16.74 -10.84
C GLU A 182 13.77 -16.32 -10.59
N VAL A 183 14.46 -16.94 -9.62
CA VAL A 183 15.81 -16.53 -9.18
C VAL A 183 16.83 -16.57 -10.34
N ASP A 184 16.71 -17.54 -11.24
CA ASP A 184 17.60 -17.69 -12.41
C ASP A 184 17.16 -16.84 -13.61
N GLY A 185 16.14 -15.98 -13.46
CA GLY A 185 15.60 -15.10 -14.50
C GLY A 185 14.76 -15.80 -15.58
N LYS A 186 14.45 -17.09 -15.41
CA LYS A 186 13.69 -17.90 -16.36
C LYS A 186 12.24 -18.15 -15.97
N GLY A 187 11.89 -17.82 -14.73
CA GLY A 187 10.61 -18.13 -14.15
C GLY A 187 9.71 -16.91 -13.92
N LEU A 188 8.58 -17.18 -13.29
CA LEU A 188 7.55 -16.20 -12.96
C LEU A 188 7.48 -15.99 -11.45
N SER A 189 7.25 -14.74 -11.04
CA SER A 189 7.04 -14.40 -9.63
C SER A 189 5.78 -15.09 -9.07
N SER A 190 5.80 -15.35 -7.77
CA SER A 190 4.67 -16.01 -7.06
C SER A 190 3.38 -15.20 -7.14
N TYR A 191 3.51 -13.87 -7.05
CA TYR A 191 2.43 -12.89 -6.99
C TYR A 191 2.79 -11.65 -7.82
N PRO A 192 1.87 -10.69 -7.96
CA PRO A 192 2.19 -9.41 -8.58
C PRO A 192 3.29 -8.68 -7.82
N HIS A 193 4.49 -8.60 -8.39
CA HIS A 193 5.64 -7.89 -7.86
C HIS A 193 6.31 -7.07 -8.97
N PRO A 194 6.09 -5.73 -9.00
CA PRO A 194 6.77 -4.85 -9.95
C PRO A 194 8.29 -4.92 -9.90
N LYS A 195 8.88 -5.19 -8.72
CA LYS A 195 10.32 -5.37 -8.57
C LYS A 195 10.85 -6.58 -9.34
N LEU A 196 10.10 -7.68 -9.34
CA LEU A 196 10.52 -8.96 -9.93
C LEU A 196 10.17 -9.08 -11.42
N MET A 197 9.05 -8.45 -11.83
CA MET A 197 8.60 -8.39 -13.22
C MET A 197 8.27 -6.93 -13.61
N PRO A 198 9.30 -6.06 -13.78
CA PRO A 198 9.14 -4.60 -13.80
C PRO A 198 8.43 -4.05 -15.03
N GLU A 199 8.34 -4.81 -16.12
CA GLU A 199 7.61 -4.42 -17.34
C GLU A 199 6.21 -5.03 -17.42
N PHE A 200 5.86 -5.91 -16.47
CA PHE A 200 4.62 -6.66 -16.46
C PHE A 200 3.64 -6.19 -15.37
N TRP A 201 4.00 -6.34 -14.09
CA TRP A 201 3.11 -6.04 -12.98
C TRP A 201 3.04 -4.56 -12.64
N GLN A 202 1.81 -4.02 -12.53
CA GLN A 202 1.61 -2.60 -12.18
C GLN A 202 1.71 -2.35 -10.67
N PHE A 203 1.10 -3.22 -9.86
CA PHE A 203 0.97 -3.02 -8.42
C PHE A 203 1.18 -4.33 -7.64
N PRO A 204 1.83 -4.30 -6.47
CA PRO A 204 1.88 -5.42 -5.53
C PRO A 204 0.57 -5.45 -4.74
N THR A 205 -0.09 -6.59 -4.70
CA THR A 205 -1.43 -6.73 -4.13
C THR A 205 -1.58 -7.93 -3.21
N VAL A 206 -0.49 -8.62 -2.89
CA VAL A 206 -0.56 -9.82 -2.05
C VAL A 206 -0.64 -9.50 -0.56
N SER A 207 -0.09 -8.38 -0.12
CA SER A 207 -0.42 -7.84 1.20
C SER A 207 -1.84 -7.28 1.14
N MET A 208 -2.76 -8.09 1.66
CA MET A 208 -4.20 -7.83 1.53
C MET A 208 -4.58 -6.53 2.22
N GLY A 209 -5.55 -5.81 1.67
CA GLY A 209 -5.99 -4.50 2.12
C GLY A 209 -5.22 -3.33 1.51
N LEU A 210 -3.92 -3.48 1.20
CA LEU A 210 -3.14 -2.39 0.59
C LEU A 210 -3.60 -2.08 -0.83
N GLY A 211 -3.99 -3.10 -1.62
CA GLY A 211 -4.49 -2.90 -2.98
C GLY A 211 -5.69 -1.95 -3.04
N PRO A 212 -6.79 -2.23 -2.33
CA PRO A 212 -7.94 -1.34 -2.23
C PRO A 212 -7.59 0.07 -1.77
N LEU A 213 -6.80 0.21 -0.70
CA LEU A 213 -6.37 1.49 -0.16
C LEU A 213 -5.58 2.30 -1.20
N MET A 214 -4.50 1.74 -1.74
CA MET A 214 -3.67 2.42 -2.74
C MET A 214 -4.47 2.81 -3.99
N ALA A 215 -5.42 1.98 -4.41
CA ALA A 215 -6.23 2.24 -5.60
C ALA A 215 -7.14 3.47 -5.47
N ILE A 216 -7.68 3.73 -4.28
CA ILE A 216 -8.48 4.94 -4.00
C ILE A 216 -7.61 6.18 -4.23
N TYR A 217 -6.41 6.21 -3.65
CA TYR A 217 -5.51 7.35 -3.80
C TYR A 217 -4.90 7.44 -5.22
N GLN A 218 -4.72 6.30 -5.89
CA GLN A 218 -4.33 6.29 -7.30
C GLN A 218 -5.42 6.90 -8.20
N ALA A 219 -6.69 6.57 -7.97
CA ALA A 219 -7.82 7.15 -8.71
C ALA A 219 -7.94 8.66 -8.45
N ARG A 220 -7.76 9.08 -7.20
CA ARG A 220 -7.68 10.49 -6.80
C ARG A 220 -6.53 11.21 -7.48
N PHE A 221 -5.37 10.58 -7.55
CA PHE A 221 -4.19 11.17 -8.17
C PHE A 221 -4.34 11.35 -9.68
N LEU A 222 -5.07 10.48 -10.37
CA LEU A 222 -5.44 10.68 -11.78
C LEU A 222 -6.28 11.96 -11.94
N LYS A 223 -7.28 12.19 -11.07
CA LYS A 223 -8.09 13.42 -11.06
C LYS A 223 -7.24 14.67 -10.76
N TYR A 224 -6.30 14.56 -9.82
CA TYR A 224 -5.34 15.61 -9.50
C TYR A 224 -4.46 15.99 -10.70
N LEU A 225 -3.90 15.02 -11.42
CA LEU A 225 -3.09 15.29 -12.62
C LEU A 225 -3.90 15.99 -13.72
N HIS A 226 -5.15 15.56 -13.91
CA HIS A 226 -6.07 16.17 -14.89
C HIS A 226 -6.40 17.62 -14.50
N ALA A 227 -6.81 17.84 -13.26
CA ALA A 227 -7.18 19.17 -12.74
C ALA A 227 -6.02 20.18 -12.83
N ARG A 228 -4.79 19.71 -12.70
CA ARG A 228 -3.57 20.52 -12.85
C ARG A 228 -3.06 20.64 -14.29
N GLY A 229 -3.72 20.01 -15.24
CA GLY A 229 -3.30 20.04 -16.65
C GLY A 229 -1.96 19.31 -16.93
N ILE A 230 -1.50 18.43 -16.02
CA ILE A 230 -0.23 17.70 -16.19
C ILE A 230 -0.39 16.50 -17.12
N ALA A 231 -1.53 15.82 -17.05
CA ALA A 231 -1.87 14.69 -17.92
C ALA A 231 -3.39 14.64 -18.15
N ASN A 232 -3.79 14.27 -19.37
CA ASN A 232 -5.20 13.96 -19.63
C ASN A 232 -5.50 12.55 -19.15
N THR A 233 -6.23 12.45 -18.04
CA THR A 233 -6.60 11.19 -17.39
C THR A 233 -8.12 10.99 -17.30
N GLU A 234 -8.92 11.81 -17.99
CA GLU A 234 -10.38 11.90 -17.85
C GLU A 234 -11.07 10.55 -18.12
N ASN A 235 -10.63 9.81 -19.13
CA ASN A 235 -11.25 8.55 -19.56
C ASN A 235 -10.63 7.30 -18.92
N ARG A 236 -9.62 7.46 -18.08
CA ARG A 236 -8.92 6.34 -17.44
C ARG A 236 -9.68 5.83 -16.22
N LYS A 237 -9.70 4.53 -16.04
CA LYS A 237 -10.29 3.84 -14.89
C LYS A 237 -9.23 3.14 -14.06
N VAL A 238 -9.51 3.04 -12.78
CA VAL A 238 -8.79 2.19 -11.82
C VAL A 238 -9.71 1.05 -11.43
N TRP A 239 -9.34 -0.18 -11.78
CA TRP A 239 -10.07 -1.39 -11.48
C TRP A 239 -9.37 -2.15 -10.36
N VAL A 240 -10.12 -2.56 -9.35
CA VAL A 240 -9.60 -3.24 -8.16
C VAL A 240 -10.31 -4.56 -7.98
N PHE A 241 -9.55 -5.65 -7.93
CA PHE A 241 -10.06 -7.00 -7.69
C PHE A 241 -9.66 -7.45 -6.30
N CYS A 242 -10.64 -7.66 -5.45
CA CYS A 242 -10.48 -8.10 -4.06
C CYS A 242 -11.27 -9.37 -3.79
N GLY A 243 -10.85 -10.14 -2.82
CA GLY A 243 -11.68 -11.19 -2.22
C GLY A 243 -12.60 -10.61 -1.14
N ASP A 244 -13.75 -11.27 -0.91
CA ASP A 244 -14.66 -10.92 0.19
C ASP A 244 -13.99 -11.08 1.57
N GLY A 245 -13.10 -12.06 1.72
CA GLY A 245 -12.29 -12.22 2.93
C GLY A 245 -11.21 -11.14 3.12
N GLU A 246 -10.77 -10.47 2.05
CA GLU A 246 -9.85 -9.35 2.11
C GLU A 246 -10.49 -8.09 2.72
N MET A 247 -11.82 -8.02 2.74
CA MET A 247 -12.55 -6.92 3.37
C MET A 247 -12.49 -6.96 4.91
N ASP A 248 -11.93 -8.02 5.50
CA ASP A 248 -11.62 -8.06 6.93
C ASP A 248 -10.42 -7.15 7.30
N GLU A 249 -9.53 -6.84 6.33
CA GLU A 249 -8.44 -5.89 6.55
C GLU A 249 -8.97 -4.46 6.69
N VAL A 250 -8.49 -3.76 7.71
CA VAL A 250 -8.95 -2.38 8.02
C VAL A 250 -8.67 -1.45 6.85
N GLU A 251 -7.53 -1.65 6.20
CA GLU A 251 -7.07 -0.87 5.04
C GLU A 251 -8.03 -0.97 3.86
N SER A 252 -8.70 -2.12 3.67
CA SER A 252 -9.63 -2.34 2.57
C SER A 252 -10.81 -1.36 2.58
N LEU A 253 -11.28 -0.97 3.77
CA LEU A 253 -12.44 -0.12 3.97
C LEU A 253 -12.07 1.29 4.49
N GLY A 254 -10.81 1.50 4.87
CA GLY A 254 -10.38 2.70 5.60
C GLY A 254 -10.56 4.03 4.86
N ALA A 255 -10.62 4.03 3.53
CA ALA A 255 -10.70 5.26 2.72
C ALA A 255 -11.93 5.31 1.79
N ILE A 256 -12.90 4.40 1.93
CA ILE A 256 -14.08 4.38 1.04
C ILE A 256 -14.92 5.66 1.13
N GLY A 257 -14.99 6.29 2.31
CA GLY A 257 -15.66 7.58 2.50
C GLY A 257 -14.98 8.72 1.71
N LEU A 258 -13.64 8.73 1.61
CA LEU A 258 -12.92 9.71 0.80
C LEU A 258 -13.25 9.55 -0.69
N ALA A 259 -13.29 8.32 -1.18
CA ALA A 259 -13.59 8.05 -2.59
C ALA A 259 -14.96 8.62 -3.01
N ALA A 260 -15.98 8.47 -2.15
CA ALA A 260 -17.30 9.04 -2.40
C ALA A 260 -17.31 10.57 -2.28
N ARG A 261 -16.69 11.14 -1.24
CA ARG A 261 -16.62 12.58 -1.01
C ARG A 261 -15.95 13.32 -2.18
N GLU A 262 -14.95 12.72 -2.81
CA GLU A 262 -14.25 13.31 -3.95
C GLU A 262 -14.82 12.87 -5.32
N ASN A 263 -15.97 12.18 -5.35
CA ASN A 263 -16.65 11.74 -6.56
C ASN A 263 -15.74 10.97 -7.52
N LEU A 264 -15.00 9.96 -7.01
CA LEU A 264 -14.05 9.20 -7.79
C LEU A 264 -14.77 8.22 -8.74
N ASP A 265 -15.48 8.73 -9.73
CA ASP A 265 -16.20 7.93 -10.74
C ASP A 265 -15.29 7.19 -11.73
N ASN A 266 -14.00 7.37 -11.58
CA ASN A 266 -12.96 6.61 -12.26
C ASN A 266 -12.48 5.38 -11.48
N LEU A 267 -13.08 5.08 -10.31
CA LEU A 267 -12.72 3.95 -9.45
C LEU A 267 -13.82 2.89 -9.47
N ILE A 268 -13.43 1.63 -9.73
CA ILE A 268 -14.33 0.48 -9.75
C ILE A 268 -13.74 -0.66 -8.92
N PHE A 269 -14.41 -1.03 -7.83
CA PHE A 269 -14.10 -2.21 -7.05
C PHE A 269 -14.90 -3.41 -7.57
N VAL A 270 -14.26 -4.56 -7.71
CA VAL A 270 -14.86 -5.84 -8.04
C VAL A 270 -14.57 -6.81 -6.90
N ILE A 271 -15.52 -6.99 -6.00
CA ILE A 271 -15.36 -7.88 -4.86
C ILE A 271 -15.88 -9.26 -5.23
N ASN A 272 -14.96 -10.22 -5.26
CA ASN A 272 -15.23 -11.63 -5.54
C ASN A 272 -15.82 -12.30 -4.30
N CYS A 273 -17.14 -12.26 -4.17
CA CYS A 273 -17.88 -12.86 -3.07
C CYS A 273 -18.04 -14.37 -3.29
N ASN A 274 -16.95 -15.11 -3.12
CA ASN A 274 -16.99 -16.57 -3.14
C ASN A 274 -17.43 -17.18 -1.81
N LEU A 275 -17.60 -16.35 -0.77
CA LEU A 275 -18.11 -16.62 0.58
C LEU A 275 -17.12 -17.41 1.47
N GLN A 276 -15.86 -17.59 1.05
CA GLN A 276 -14.91 -18.45 1.74
C GLN A 276 -13.56 -17.77 1.96
N ARG A 277 -13.08 -17.86 3.19
CA ARG A 277 -11.69 -17.62 3.58
C ARG A 277 -10.82 -18.86 3.33
N LEU A 278 -9.69 -18.93 4.06
CA LEU A 278 -8.79 -20.07 4.05
C LEU A 278 -9.40 -21.27 4.79
N ASP A 279 -9.90 -21.06 6.00
CA ASP A 279 -10.35 -22.11 6.92
C ASP A 279 -11.85 -22.40 6.85
N GLY A 280 -12.65 -21.49 6.29
CA GLY A 280 -14.10 -21.62 6.26
C GLY A 280 -14.81 -20.46 5.58
N PRO A 281 -16.12 -20.27 5.87
CA PRO A 281 -16.87 -19.15 5.32
C PRO A 281 -16.41 -17.80 5.89
N VAL A 282 -16.56 -16.72 5.10
CA VAL A 282 -16.26 -15.35 5.54
C VAL A 282 -17.22 -14.93 6.66
N ARG A 283 -18.51 -15.13 6.47
CA ARG A 283 -19.58 -14.85 7.46
C ARG A 283 -20.54 -16.02 7.56
N GLY A 284 -20.09 -17.12 8.19
CA GLY A 284 -20.88 -18.38 8.22
C GLY A 284 -22.35 -18.21 8.65
N ASN A 285 -22.61 -17.47 9.73
CA ASN A 285 -23.94 -17.18 10.27
C ASN A 285 -24.54 -15.85 9.75
N GLY A 286 -23.83 -15.14 8.89
CA GLY A 286 -24.23 -13.85 8.32
C GLY A 286 -24.29 -13.86 6.81
N LYS A 287 -24.20 -12.67 6.22
CA LYS A 287 -24.17 -12.43 4.77
C LYS A 287 -23.19 -11.31 4.44
N ILE A 288 -21.97 -11.68 4.03
CA ILE A 288 -20.93 -10.69 3.70
C ILE A 288 -21.37 -9.71 2.62
N ILE A 289 -22.13 -10.16 1.62
CA ILE A 289 -22.62 -9.29 0.54
C ILE A 289 -23.55 -8.19 1.07
N GLN A 290 -24.43 -8.52 2.02
CA GLN A 290 -25.33 -7.53 2.62
C GLN A 290 -24.60 -6.59 3.57
N GLU A 291 -23.63 -7.08 4.30
CA GLU A 291 -22.72 -6.28 5.14
C GLU A 291 -21.99 -5.24 4.28
N LEU A 292 -21.29 -5.68 3.24
CA LEU A 292 -20.57 -4.80 2.32
C LEU A 292 -21.51 -3.84 1.56
N GLU A 293 -22.69 -4.29 1.16
CA GLU A 293 -23.67 -3.39 0.55
C GLU A 293 -23.98 -2.21 1.47
N GLY A 294 -24.21 -2.49 2.77
CA GLY A 294 -24.50 -1.46 3.77
C GLY A 294 -23.35 -0.48 3.95
N GLU A 295 -22.13 -0.97 4.05
CA GLU A 295 -20.92 -0.17 4.23
C GLU A 295 -20.65 0.76 3.04
N PHE A 296 -20.69 0.22 1.82
CA PHE A 296 -20.44 1.01 0.61
C PHE A 296 -21.57 2.00 0.31
N ARG A 297 -22.84 1.61 0.46
CA ARG A 297 -23.97 2.54 0.29
C ARG A 297 -23.94 3.65 1.34
N GLY A 298 -23.69 3.30 2.61
CA GLY A 298 -23.56 4.27 3.69
C GLY A 298 -22.41 5.27 3.47
N SER A 299 -21.40 4.87 2.75
CA SER A 299 -20.26 5.72 2.36
C SER A 299 -20.49 6.50 1.06
N GLY A 300 -21.64 6.34 0.38
CA GLY A 300 -21.97 7.10 -0.83
C GLY A 300 -21.52 6.48 -2.15
N TRP A 301 -21.26 5.17 -2.19
CA TRP A 301 -20.89 4.45 -3.42
C TRP A 301 -22.11 3.99 -4.19
N ASN A 302 -21.98 3.91 -5.51
CA ASN A 302 -22.85 3.11 -6.37
C ASN A 302 -22.56 1.62 -6.16
N VAL A 303 -23.56 0.86 -5.72
CA VAL A 303 -23.41 -0.58 -5.42
C VAL A 303 -24.21 -1.42 -6.42
N ILE A 304 -23.53 -2.32 -7.11
CA ILE A 304 -24.13 -3.25 -8.07
C ILE A 304 -23.93 -4.69 -7.56
N LYS A 305 -25.00 -5.35 -7.18
CA LYS A 305 -24.98 -6.78 -6.80
C LYS A 305 -25.21 -7.66 -8.02
N LEU A 306 -24.34 -8.64 -8.20
CA LEU A 306 -24.46 -9.69 -9.22
C LEU A 306 -24.44 -11.06 -8.55
N LEU A 307 -25.62 -11.57 -8.17
CA LEU A 307 -25.78 -12.74 -7.31
C LEU A 307 -26.20 -14.00 -8.08
N TRP A 308 -27.10 -13.85 -9.03
CA TRP A 308 -27.82 -14.94 -9.71
C TRP A 308 -27.61 -14.89 -11.21
N GLY A 309 -27.26 -16.04 -11.80
CA GLY A 309 -27.10 -16.19 -13.24
C GLY A 309 -28.44 -16.43 -13.93
N LYS A 310 -28.43 -16.48 -15.28
CA LYS A 310 -29.60 -16.55 -16.14
C LYS A 310 -30.60 -17.67 -15.75
N GLY A 311 -30.13 -18.83 -15.26
CA GLY A 311 -31.04 -19.93 -14.84
C GLY A 311 -31.98 -19.57 -13.72
N TRP A 312 -31.74 -18.48 -12.97
CA TRP A 312 -32.64 -18.00 -11.92
C TRP A 312 -33.70 -17.02 -12.41
N ASP A 313 -33.54 -16.43 -13.61
CA ASP A 313 -34.39 -15.33 -14.10
C ASP A 313 -35.85 -15.78 -14.19
N ASP A 314 -36.12 -16.96 -14.77
CA ASP A 314 -37.48 -17.51 -14.88
C ASP A 314 -38.10 -17.88 -13.53
N LEU A 315 -37.29 -18.35 -12.58
CA LEU A 315 -37.74 -18.65 -11.22
C LEU A 315 -38.13 -17.35 -10.49
N LEU A 316 -37.29 -16.32 -10.58
CA LEU A 316 -37.56 -15.02 -9.98
C LEU A 316 -38.75 -14.30 -10.64
N ALA A 317 -38.93 -14.43 -11.95
CA ALA A 317 -40.08 -13.88 -12.67
C ALA A 317 -41.40 -14.55 -12.24
N ARG A 318 -41.39 -15.83 -11.88
CA ARG A 318 -42.55 -16.58 -11.39
C ARG A 318 -42.82 -16.37 -9.89
N ASP A 319 -41.90 -15.81 -9.14
CA ASP A 319 -42.01 -15.56 -7.69
C ASP A 319 -42.89 -14.33 -7.40
N LYS A 320 -44.20 -14.44 -7.68
CA LYS A 320 -45.14 -13.33 -7.54
C LYS A 320 -45.47 -12.99 -6.08
N ASP A 321 -45.42 -13.96 -5.20
CA ASP A 321 -45.70 -13.82 -3.77
C ASP A 321 -44.42 -13.67 -2.90
N GLY A 322 -43.24 -13.57 -3.53
CA GLY A 322 -41.97 -13.29 -2.87
C GLY A 322 -41.38 -14.44 -2.03
N ALA A 323 -41.96 -15.66 -2.14
CA ALA A 323 -41.50 -16.79 -1.34
C ALA A 323 -40.07 -17.20 -1.61
N LEU A 324 -39.62 -17.16 -2.89
CA LEU A 324 -38.25 -17.46 -3.27
C LEU A 324 -37.29 -16.37 -2.78
N ARG A 325 -37.66 -15.09 -3.00
CA ARG A 325 -36.84 -13.94 -2.50
C ARG A 325 -36.71 -13.98 -0.99
N LYS A 326 -37.74 -14.40 -0.26
CA LYS A 326 -37.70 -14.55 1.18
C LYS A 326 -36.68 -15.61 1.60
N ILE A 327 -36.69 -16.81 0.99
CA ILE A 327 -35.68 -17.84 1.28
C ILE A 327 -34.27 -17.35 0.94
N MET A 328 -34.10 -16.65 -0.20
CA MET A 328 -32.81 -16.07 -0.57
C MET A 328 -32.31 -15.09 0.48
N MET A 329 -33.17 -14.31 1.13
CA MET A 329 -32.81 -13.42 2.22
C MET A 329 -32.54 -14.14 3.54
N GLU A 330 -33.23 -15.23 3.83
CA GLU A 330 -33.08 -15.98 5.09
C GLU A 330 -31.82 -16.86 5.11
N CYS A 331 -31.40 -17.44 3.99
CA CYS A 331 -30.21 -18.27 3.89
C CYS A 331 -28.96 -17.45 4.21
N ASN A 332 -28.09 -17.96 5.11
CA ASN A 332 -26.79 -17.37 5.41
C ASN A 332 -25.69 -17.87 4.46
N ASP A 333 -24.45 -17.33 4.59
CA ASP A 333 -23.35 -17.71 3.72
C ASP A 333 -22.92 -19.17 3.91
N GLY A 334 -23.05 -19.72 5.13
CA GLY A 334 -22.80 -21.13 5.44
C GLY A 334 -23.80 -22.05 4.70
N ASP A 335 -25.07 -21.66 4.64
CA ASP A 335 -26.07 -22.38 3.82
C ASP A 335 -25.66 -22.39 2.33
N TYR A 336 -25.31 -21.19 1.78
CA TYR A 336 -24.92 -21.08 0.38
C TYR A 336 -23.63 -21.84 0.04
N GLN A 337 -22.71 -21.97 0.97
CA GLN A 337 -21.54 -22.84 0.79
C GLN A 337 -21.97 -24.30 0.76
N SER A 338 -22.80 -24.73 1.72
CA SER A 338 -23.30 -26.12 1.82
C SER A 338 -24.09 -26.54 0.58
N PHE A 339 -24.90 -25.65 0.02
CA PHE A 339 -25.64 -25.93 -1.23
C PHE A 339 -24.73 -26.23 -2.41
N LYS A 340 -23.50 -25.69 -2.42
CA LYS A 340 -22.57 -25.94 -3.52
C LYS A 340 -21.59 -27.08 -3.24
N ALA A 341 -21.32 -27.35 -1.98
CA ALA A 341 -20.46 -28.46 -1.58
C ALA A 341 -21.19 -29.84 -1.63
N ASN A 342 -22.54 -29.84 -1.72
CA ASN A 342 -23.40 -31.00 -1.84
C ASN A 342 -24.04 -31.10 -3.23
N ASP A 343 -24.95 -32.04 -3.42
CA ASP A 343 -25.64 -32.32 -4.68
C ASP A 343 -26.97 -31.56 -4.83
N GLY A 344 -27.62 -31.73 -5.98
CA GLY A 344 -28.91 -31.11 -6.28
C GLY A 344 -30.07 -31.63 -5.43
N ALA A 345 -30.04 -32.87 -4.99
CA ALA A 345 -31.04 -33.41 -4.06
C ALA A 345 -30.98 -32.70 -2.72
N TYR A 346 -29.75 -32.39 -2.24
CA TYR A 346 -29.54 -31.59 -1.03
C TYR A 346 -30.11 -30.18 -1.19
N VAL A 347 -29.85 -29.53 -2.33
CA VAL A 347 -30.36 -28.17 -2.63
C VAL A 347 -31.88 -28.18 -2.72
N ARG A 348 -32.47 -29.15 -3.42
CA ARG A 348 -33.95 -29.31 -3.51
C ARG A 348 -34.56 -29.37 -2.10
N LYS A 349 -34.01 -30.20 -1.23
CA LYS A 349 -34.54 -30.41 0.11
C LYS A 349 -34.30 -29.20 1.03
N ASN A 350 -33.07 -28.67 1.06
CA ASN A 350 -32.65 -27.74 2.10
C ASN A 350 -32.72 -26.24 1.72
N PHE A 351 -32.91 -25.95 0.41
CA PHE A 351 -33.19 -24.61 -0.08
C PHE A 351 -34.65 -24.50 -0.53
N PHE A 352 -35.02 -25.13 -1.65
CA PHE A 352 -36.37 -25.04 -2.19
C PHE A 352 -37.44 -25.69 -1.28
N GLY A 353 -37.07 -26.70 -0.53
CA GLY A 353 -37.97 -27.40 0.42
C GLY A 353 -38.29 -26.63 1.70
N ARG A 354 -37.68 -25.43 1.92
CA ARG A 354 -38.02 -24.55 3.06
C ARG A 354 -39.45 -23.98 2.96
N ASP A 355 -39.97 -23.86 1.74
CA ASP A 355 -41.34 -23.44 1.48
C ASP A 355 -41.98 -24.31 0.38
N PRO A 356 -43.22 -24.87 0.58
CA PRO A 356 -43.90 -25.69 -0.41
C PRO A 356 -44.08 -25.00 -1.78
N ARG A 357 -44.18 -23.66 -1.81
CA ARG A 357 -44.32 -22.88 -3.04
C ARG A 357 -43.07 -22.92 -3.88
N THR A 358 -41.91 -22.74 -3.25
CA THR A 358 -40.62 -22.80 -3.93
C THR A 358 -40.26 -24.22 -4.36
N LEU A 359 -40.61 -25.25 -3.58
CA LEU A 359 -40.43 -26.64 -3.97
C LEU A 359 -41.23 -26.96 -5.23
N LYS A 360 -42.47 -26.45 -5.34
CA LYS A 360 -43.31 -26.60 -6.53
C LYS A 360 -42.71 -25.90 -7.75
N MET A 361 -42.02 -24.77 -7.58
CA MET A 361 -41.38 -24.05 -8.70
C MET A 361 -40.34 -24.88 -9.45
N VAL A 362 -39.73 -25.87 -8.80
CA VAL A 362 -38.65 -26.71 -9.33
C VAL A 362 -39.03 -28.19 -9.46
N GLU A 363 -40.33 -28.56 -9.35
CA GLU A 363 -40.77 -29.95 -9.42
C GLU A 363 -40.41 -30.64 -10.75
N HIS A 364 -40.36 -29.85 -11.83
CA HIS A 364 -40.03 -30.31 -13.18
C HIS A 364 -38.53 -30.37 -13.47
N MET A 365 -37.67 -29.83 -12.60
CA MET A 365 -36.23 -29.81 -12.77
C MET A 365 -35.59 -31.05 -12.16
N SER A 366 -34.61 -31.63 -12.84
CA SER A 366 -33.78 -32.69 -12.28
C SER A 366 -32.85 -32.11 -11.18
N ASP A 367 -32.27 -32.96 -10.35
CA ASP A 367 -31.31 -32.54 -9.33
C ASP A 367 -30.06 -31.97 -9.95
N ASP A 368 -29.62 -32.48 -11.11
CA ASP A 368 -28.48 -31.92 -11.86
C ASP A 368 -28.77 -30.52 -12.39
N GLU A 369 -29.97 -30.23 -12.89
CA GLU A 369 -30.37 -28.89 -13.33
C GLU A 369 -30.39 -27.91 -12.16
N ILE A 370 -30.93 -28.34 -11.01
CA ILE A 370 -30.91 -27.52 -9.77
C ILE A 370 -29.49 -27.22 -9.32
N TRP A 371 -28.59 -28.22 -9.31
CA TRP A 371 -27.20 -28.01 -8.91
C TRP A 371 -26.46 -27.09 -9.88
N ASN A 372 -26.82 -27.12 -11.18
CA ASN A 372 -26.24 -26.29 -12.24
C ASN A 372 -26.80 -24.86 -12.31
N LEU A 373 -27.76 -24.47 -11.47
CA LEU A 373 -28.16 -23.08 -11.31
C LEU A 373 -26.96 -22.26 -10.88
N ARG A 374 -26.46 -21.40 -11.77
CA ARG A 374 -25.20 -20.68 -11.58
C ARG A 374 -25.38 -19.42 -10.72
N ARG A 375 -24.33 -19.08 -9.98
CA ARG A 375 -24.18 -17.75 -9.36
C ARG A 375 -23.86 -16.72 -10.45
N GLY A 376 -24.16 -15.44 -10.19
CA GLY A 376 -24.07 -14.37 -11.19
C GLY A 376 -22.69 -14.19 -11.79
N GLY A 377 -21.62 -14.29 -10.99
CA GLY A 377 -20.25 -14.18 -11.48
C GLY A 377 -19.80 -15.28 -12.45
N HIS A 378 -20.59 -16.37 -12.57
CA HIS A 378 -20.34 -17.44 -13.55
C HIS A 378 -21.21 -17.31 -14.82
N ASP A 379 -21.92 -16.20 -14.98
CA ASP A 379 -22.70 -15.85 -16.16
C ASP A 379 -22.02 -14.71 -16.92
N ALA A 380 -21.45 -15.02 -18.08
CA ALA A 380 -20.63 -14.04 -18.83
C ALA A 380 -21.45 -12.86 -19.35
N GLN A 381 -22.72 -13.08 -19.73
CA GLN A 381 -23.63 -12.02 -20.19
C GLN A 381 -23.93 -11.03 -19.06
N LYS A 382 -24.26 -11.53 -17.88
CA LYS A 382 -24.57 -10.71 -16.70
C LYS A 382 -23.33 -10.00 -16.16
N VAL A 383 -22.15 -10.63 -16.21
CA VAL A 383 -20.87 -9.99 -15.87
C VAL A 383 -20.59 -8.82 -16.81
N TYR A 384 -20.80 -9.00 -18.13
CA TYR A 384 -20.65 -7.91 -19.09
C TYR A 384 -21.59 -6.74 -18.78
N ALA A 385 -22.88 -7.02 -18.52
CA ALA A 385 -23.87 -5.99 -18.19
C ALA A 385 -23.49 -5.20 -16.92
N ALA A 386 -23.04 -5.91 -15.88
CA ALA A 386 -22.58 -5.28 -14.63
C ALA A 386 -21.33 -4.41 -14.83
N PHE A 387 -20.34 -4.90 -15.59
CA PHE A 387 -19.12 -4.14 -15.90
C PHE A 387 -19.42 -2.90 -16.73
N LYS A 388 -20.33 -3.02 -17.71
CA LYS A 388 -20.75 -1.87 -18.53
C LYS A 388 -21.42 -0.81 -17.66
N ALA A 389 -22.37 -1.18 -16.82
CA ALA A 389 -23.03 -0.26 -15.91
C ALA A 389 -22.04 0.44 -14.97
N ALA A 390 -21.08 -0.30 -14.40
CA ALA A 390 -20.02 0.27 -13.56
C ALA A 390 -19.10 1.23 -14.32
N ASN A 391 -18.72 0.87 -15.54
CA ASN A 391 -17.79 1.67 -16.36
C ASN A 391 -18.41 2.98 -16.83
N GLU A 392 -19.71 3.01 -17.09
CA GLU A 392 -20.45 4.17 -17.58
C GLU A 392 -20.98 5.06 -16.45
N HIS A 393 -21.03 4.57 -15.20
CA HIS A 393 -21.51 5.35 -14.06
C HIS A 393 -20.65 6.58 -13.81
N LYS A 394 -21.31 7.70 -13.48
CA LYS A 394 -20.66 8.99 -13.23
C LYS A 394 -21.03 9.56 -11.87
N GLY A 395 -20.14 10.40 -11.33
CA GLY A 395 -20.35 11.15 -10.10
C GLY A 395 -20.11 10.38 -8.80
N GLN A 396 -19.92 9.05 -8.86
CA GLN A 396 -19.67 8.21 -7.68
C GLN A 396 -18.70 7.08 -8.03
N PRO A 397 -17.84 6.62 -7.09
CA PRO A 397 -17.14 5.34 -7.25
C PRO A 397 -18.16 4.19 -7.25
N THR A 398 -17.81 3.10 -7.93
CA THR A 398 -18.69 1.93 -8.06
C THR A 398 -18.07 0.69 -7.43
N VAL A 399 -18.87 -0.09 -6.68
CA VAL A 399 -18.51 -1.43 -6.24
C VAL A 399 -19.43 -2.47 -6.85
N LEU A 400 -18.83 -3.52 -7.40
CA LEU A 400 -19.49 -4.72 -7.88
C LEU A 400 -19.35 -5.82 -6.81
N LEU A 401 -20.44 -6.23 -6.19
CA LEU A 401 -20.49 -7.37 -5.27
C LEU A 401 -20.90 -8.62 -6.07
N VAL A 402 -19.88 -9.42 -6.46
CA VAL A 402 -20.07 -10.51 -7.42
C VAL A 402 -20.04 -11.86 -6.73
N LYS A 403 -21.20 -12.52 -6.64
CA LYS A 403 -21.31 -13.85 -6.03
C LYS A 403 -20.77 -14.93 -6.94
N THR A 404 -19.79 -15.69 -6.44
CA THR A 404 -19.11 -16.77 -7.15
C THR A 404 -18.99 -18.04 -6.32
N VAL A 405 -18.34 -19.04 -6.87
CA VAL A 405 -17.99 -20.29 -6.17
C VAL A 405 -16.49 -20.45 -6.17
N LYS A 406 -15.90 -20.59 -4.99
CA LYS A 406 -14.47 -20.89 -4.86
C LYS A 406 -14.18 -22.28 -5.47
N GLY A 407 -13.16 -22.34 -6.33
CA GLY A 407 -12.85 -23.59 -7.04
C GLY A 407 -13.83 -23.97 -8.13
N PHE A 408 -14.56 -23.02 -8.72
CA PHE A 408 -15.53 -23.30 -9.81
C PHE A 408 -14.88 -24.09 -10.95
N GLY A 409 -15.46 -25.24 -11.26
CA GLY A 409 -14.96 -26.15 -12.28
C GLY A 409 -14.10 -27.30 -11.76
N MET A 410 -13.66 -27.25 -10.50
CA MET A 410 -12.86 -28.33 -9.89
C MET A 410 -13.70 -29.54 -9.44
N GLY A 411 -15.04 -29.50 -9.63
CA GLY A 411 -15.93 -30.57 -9.29
C GLY A 411 -15.89 -30.96 -7.80
N LYS A 412 -16.05 -32.27 -7.55
CA LYS A 412 -16.18 -32.81 -6.19
C LYS A 412 -14.95 -32.57 -5.30
N ILE A 413 -13.76 -32.37 -5.89
CA ILE A 413 -12.53 -32.17 -5.13
C ILE A 413 -12.42 -30.76 -4.56
N GLY A 414 -13.02 -29.75 -5.19
CA GLY A 414 -12.78 -28.38 -4.84
C GLY A 414 -13.97 -27.45 -4.71
N GLU A 415 -15.06 -27.65 -5.49
CA GLU A 415 -16.15 -26.65 -5.52
C GLU A 415 -16.83 -26.48 -4.16
N GLY A 416 -16.71 -25.26 -3.57
CA GLY A 416 -17.36 -24.92 -2.31
C GLY A 416 -16.76 -25.55 -1.05
N LYS A 417 -15.70 -26.36 -1.17
CA LYS A 417 -15.09 -27.04 -0.02
C LYS A 417 -14.05 -26.15 0.68
N ASN A 418 -13.92 -26.30 2.01
CA ASN A 418 -12.96 -25.55 2.78
C ASN A 418 -11.50 -25.86 2.37
N THR A 419 -11.22 -27.08 1.93
CA THR A 419 -9.88 -27.52 1.51
C THR A 419 -9.43 -26.94 0.16
N VAL A 420 -10.32 -26.31 -0.62
CA VAL A 420 -10.04 -25.84 -1.99
C VAL A 420 -8.90 -24.82 -2.08
N HIS A 421 -8.69 -24.03 -1.04
CA HIS A 421 -7.63 -23.03 -1.03
C HIS A 421 -6.24 -23.65 -1.12
N GLN A 422 -6.04 -24.80 -0.47
CA GLN A 422 -4.77 -25.52 -0.42
C GLN A 422 -4.64 -26.61 -1.50
N THR A 423 -5.67 -26.79 -2.35
CA THR A 423 -5.63 -27.77 -3.43
C THR A 423 -4.67 -27.33 -4.52
N LYS A 424 -3.49 -27.94 -4.56
CA LYS A 424 -2.39 -27.70 -5.50
C LYS A 424 -1.87 -28.95 -6.19
N LYS A 425 -2.35 -30.12 -5.75
CA LYS A 425 -2.09 -31.44 -6.36
C LYS A 425 -3.41 -32.06 -6.78
N LEU A 426 -3.53 -32.39 -8.05
CA LEU A 426 -4.69 -33.06 -8.62
C LEU A 426 -4.27 -34.40 -9.16
N GLY A 427 -5.10 -35.44 -8.97
CA GLY A 427 -4.96 -36.74 -9.61
C GLY A 427 -5.37 -36.69 -11.09
N ASP A 428 -4.96 -37.69 -11.87
CA ASP A 428 -5.23 -37.72 -13.30
C ASP A 428 -6.74 -37.77 -13.59
N GLU A 429 -7.52 -38.45 -12.75
CA GLU A 429 -8.99 -38.45 -12.87
C GLU A 429 -9.62 -37.08 -12.66
N ASP A 430 -9.09 -36.28 -11.71
CA ASP A 430 -9.58 -34.93 -11.47
C ASP A 430 -9.19 -33.99 -12.62
N ILE A 431 -7.99 -34.15 -13.18
CA ILE A 431 -7.52 -33.40 -14.34
C ILE A 431 -8.35 -33.74 -15.56
N LYS A 432 -8.66 -35.02 -15.76
CA LYS A 432 -9.56 -35.49 -16.83
C LYS A 432 -10.97 -34.91 -16.69
N ALA A 433 -11.53 -34.94 -15.49
CA ALA A 433 -12.86 -34.36 -15.22
C ALA A 433 -12.87 -32.84 -15.48
N PHE A 434 -11.79 -32.14 -15.12
CA PHE A 434 -11.62 -30.70 -15.40
C PHE A 434 -11.54 -30.42 -16.91
N ARG A 435 -10.73 -31.21 -17.66
CA ARG A 435 -10.61 -31.13 -19.11
C ARG A 435 -11.97 -31.32 -19.79
N ASP A 436 -12.67 -32.36 -19.41
CA ASP A 436 -13.99 -32.73 -20.01
C ASP A 436 -15.03 -31.64 -19.74
N ARG A 437 -15.10 -31.12 -18.52
CA ARG A 437 -16.03 -30.05 -18.15
C ARG A 437 -15.88 -28.79 -18.98
N PHE A 438 -14.66 -28.46 -19.38
CA PHE A 438 -14.32 -27.25 -20.13
C PHE A 438 -14.03 -27.53 -21.62
N ASN A 439 -14.20 -28.77 -22.08
CA ASN A 439 -13.98 -29.20 -23.45
C ASN A 439 -12.56 -28.80 -23.96
N ILE A 440 -11.54 -29.02 -23.14
CA ILE A 440 -10.14 -28.74 -23.54
C ILE A 440 -9.71 -29.83 -24.53
N PRO A 441 -9.17 -29.51 -25.72
CA PRO A 441 -8.83 -30.47 -26.77
C PRO A 441 -7.49 -31.18 -26.51
N ILE A 442 -7.38 -31.86 -25.37
CA ILE A 442 -6.24 -32.68 -24.99
C ILE A 442 -6.68 -34.13 -24.90
N PRO A 443 -6.01 -35.06 -25.60
CA PRO A 443 -6.38 -36.47 -25.59
C PRO A 443 -6.07 -37.15 -24.26
N ASP A 444 -6.78 -38.22 -23.93
CA ASP A 444 -6.60 -39.00 -22.70
C ASP A 444 -5.15 -39.46 -22.49
N SER A 445 -4.43 -39.79 -23.57
CA SER A 445 -3.03 -40.22 -23.52
C SER A 445 -2.05 -39.14 -23.01
N GLN A 446 -2.45 -37.87 -23.00
CA GLN A 446 -1.60 -36.75 -22.58
C GLN A 446 -2.01 -36.16 -21.20
N ILE A 447 -3.03 -36.73 -20.56
CA ILE A 447 -3.53 -36.21 -19.27
C ILE A 447 -2.45 -36.26 -18.19
N ALA A 448 -1.67 -37.34 -18.12
CA ALA A 448 -0.59 -37.48 -17.15
C ALA A 448 0.53 -36.44 -17.34
N ASP A 449 0.84 -36.06 -18.57
CA ASP A 449 1.85 -35.07 -18.92
C ASP A 449 1.38 -33.62 -18.65
N LEU A 450 0.05 -33.43 -18.57
CA LEU A 450 -0.59 -32.13 -18.29
C LEU A 450 -0.03 -30.99 -19.16
N PRO A 451 -0.07 -31.10 -20.51
CA PRO A 451 0.55 -30.10 -21.38
C PRO A 451 -0.16 -28.73 -21.25
N PHE A 452 0.59 -27.66 -21.42
CA PHE A 452 -0.04 -26.35 -21.66
C PHE A 452 -0.73 -26.37 -23.02
N TYR A 453 -1.82 -25.61 -23.11
CA TYR A 453 -2.59 -25.54 -24.35
C TYR A 453 -2.70 -24.12 -24.87
N LYS A 454 -2.22 -23.90 -26.08
CA LYS A 454 -2.40 -22.68 -26.85
C LYS A 454 -2.85 -23.05 -28.25
N PRO A 455 -4.00 -22.56 -28.74
CA PRO A 455 -4.39 -22.78 -30.14
C PRO A 455 -3.40 -22.12 -31.10
N ALA A 456 -3.38 -22.60 -32.34
CA ALA A 456 -2.61 -21.95 -33.40
C ALA A 456 -3.13 -20.52 -33.66
N ASP A 457 -2.25 -19.61 -34.03
CA ASP A 457 -2.55 -18.17 -34.17
C ASP A 457 -3.61 -17.87 -35.26
N ASP A 458 -3.81 -18.78 -36.20
CA ASP A 458 -4.80 -18.67 -37.27
C ASP A 458 -6.22 -19.13 -36.86
N THR A 459 -6.38 -19.67 -35.67
CA THR A 459 -7.70 -20.09 -35.16
C THR A 459 -8.62 -18.90 -34.88
N PRO A 460 -9.95 -19.10 -34.93
CA PRO A 460 -10.91 -18.03 -34.61
C PRO A 460 -10.72 -17.44 -33.22
N GLU A 461 -10.36 -18.26 -32.23
CA GLU A 461 -10.13 -17.83 -30.83
C GLU A 461 -8.95 -16.89 -30.73
N MET A 462 -7.82 -17.24 -31.35
CA MET A 462 -6.61 -16.42 -31.28
C MET A 462 -6.76 -15.13 -32.06
N LYS A 463 -7.35 -15.17 -33.25
CA LYS A 463 -7.69 -13.96 -34.02
C LYS A 463 -8.58 -13.03 -33.20
N TYR A 464 -9.66 -13.56 -32.61
CA TYR A 464 -10.56 -12.79 -31.77
C TYR A 464 -9.84 -12.17 -30.57
N LEU A 465 -9.02 -12.94 -29.83
CA LEU A 465 -8.24 -12.46 -28.71
C LEU A 465 -7.38 -11.25 -29.09
N HIS A 466 -6.61 -11.37 -30.17
CA HIS A 466 -5.71 -10.31 -30.63
C HIS A 466 -6.46 -9.08 -31.17
N GLU A 467 -7.56 -9.29 -31.91
CA GLU A 467 -8.42 -8.20 -32.40
C GLU A 467 -9.02 -7.39 -31.25
N ARG A 468 -9.55 -8.07 -30.21
CA ARG A 468 -10.09 -7.39 -29.04
C ARG A 468 -9.01 -6.58 -28.30
N ARG A 469 -7.82 -7.14 -28.08
CA ARG A 469 -6.73 -6.41 -27.45
C ARG A 469 -6.23 -5.25 -28.29
N LYS A 470 -6.13 -5.41 -29.60
CA LYS A 470 -5.78 -4.32 -30.53
C LYS A 470 -6.81 -3.18 -30.47
N ALA A 471 -8.11 -3.51 -30.47
CA ALA A 471 -9.19 -2.53 -30.35
C ALA A 471 -9.15 -1.75 -29.02
N LEU A 472 -8.59 -2.34 -27.95
CA LEU A 472 -8.42 -1.74 -26.63
C LEU A 472 -6.99 -1.18 -26.40
N GLY A 473 -6.23 -0.92 -27.44
CA GLY A 473 -4.93 -0.25 -27.39
C GLY A 473 -3.73 -1.15 -27.16
N GLY A 474 -3.91 -2.44 -26.84
CA GLY A 474 -2.80 -3.39 -26.62
C GLY A 474 -3.03 -4.31 -25.43
N TYR A 475 -1.95 -4.89 -24.91
CA TYR A 475 -2.00 -5.91 -23.87
C TYR A 475 -1.83 -5.32 -22.47
N LEU A 476 -2.45 -5.97 -21.48
CA LEU A 476 -2.37 -5.66 -20.04
C LEU A 476 -2.19 -6.95 -19.22
N PRO A 477 -1.59 -6.89 -18.02
CA PRO A 477 -0.91 -5.73 -17.44
C PRO A 477 0.37 -5.39 -18.20
N HIS A 478 0.73 -4.12 -18.16
CA HIS A 478 1.98 -3.59 -18.73
C HIS A 478 2.45 -2.44 -17.84
N ARG A 479 3.77 -2.31 -17.70
CA ARG A 479 4.39 -1.31 -16.83
C ARG A 479 5.62 -0.69 -17.49
N ARG A 480 5.83 0.62 -17.27
CA ARG A 480 7.05 1.33 -17.62
C ARG A 480 8.04 1.30 -16.46
N THR A 481 9.31 1.20 -16.76
CA THR A 481 10.41 1.32 -15.79
C THR A 481 10.97 2.74 -15.72
N LYS A 482 10.74 3.57 -16.75
CA LYS A 482 11.13 4.97 -16.84
C LYS A 482 10.05 5.77 -17.59
N ALA A 483 9.93 7.06 -17.28
CA ALA A 483 9.19 7.99 -18.11
C ALA A 483 9.98 8.34 -19.38
N ASP A 484 9.26 8.71 -20.44
CA ASP A 484 9.87 9.19 -21.68
C ASP A 484 10.37 10.64 -21.56
N GLU A 485 9.77 11.43 -20.63
CA GLU A 485 10.23 12.80 -20.36
C GLU A 485 11.47 12.82 -19.47
N SER A 486 12.25 13.87 -19.61
CA SER A 486 13.45 14.12 -18.80
C SER A 486 13.47 15.56 -18.29
N PHE A 487 14.08 15.77 -17.15
CA PHE A 487 14.30 17.08 -16.54
C PHE A 487 15.74 17.23 -16.13
N THR A 488 16.26 18.47 -16.20
CA THR A 488 17.51 18.85 -15.58
C THR A 488 17.21 19.40 -14.19
N VAL A 489 17.84 18.88 -13.18
CA VAL A 489 17.72 19.36 -11.80
C VAL A 489 18.46 20.69 -11.68
N PRO A 490 17.88 21.73 -11.03
CA PRO A 490 18.58 22.98 -10.77
C PRO A 490 19.93 22.75 -10.11
N ALA A 491 20.94 23.55 -10.45
CA ALA A 491 22.26 23.43 -9.85
C ALA A 491 22.21 23.63 -8.33
N LEU A 492 23.10 22.98 -7.59
CA LEU A 492 23.10 23.00 -6.12
C LEU A 492 23.14 24.45 -5.58
N GLU A 493 23.86 25.34 -6.26
CA GLU A 493 23.99 26.76 -5.91
C GLU A 493 22.67 27.55 -5.94
N THR A 494 21.65 27.01 -6.64
CA THR A 494 20.28 27.56 -6.60
C THR A 494 19.73 27.58 -5.17
N PHE A 495 20.16 26.67 -4.34
CA PHE A 495 19.73 26.52 -2.94
C PHE A 495 20.62 27.27 -1.95
N LYS A 496 21.29 28.34 -2.38
CA LYS A 496 22.23 29.15 -1.59
C LYS A 496 21.70 29.53 -0.20
N ALA A 497 20.40 29.81 -0.07
CA ALA A 497 19.75 30.16 1.20
C ALA A 497 19.88 29.11 2.33
N VAL A 498 20.25 27.89 1.98
CA VAL A 498 20.48 26.75 2.90
C VAL A 498 21.88 26.17 2.78
N LEU A 499 22.68 26.62 1.82
CA LEU A 499 24.10 26.27 1.68
C LEU A 499 25.03 27.26 2.40
N ASP A 500 24.65 28.52 2.47
CA ASP A 500 25.41 29.57 3.15
C ASP A 500 25.19 29.46 4.68
N PRO A 501 26.13 29.94 5.49
CA PRO A 501 25.95 30.02 6.94
C PRO A 501 24.79 30.95 7.31
N THR A 502 24.11 30.66 8.41
CA THR A 502 23.11 31.61 8.93
C THR A 502 23.77 32.89 9.36
N PRO A 503 23.15 34.08 9.11
CA PRO A 503 23.66 35.35 9.65
C PRO A 503 23.83 35.32 11.17
N GLU A 504 24.75 36.11 11.68
CA GLU A 504 25.00 36.22 13.13
C GLU A 504 23.70 36.49 13.90
N GLY A 505 23.49 35.75 14.98
CA GLY A 505 22.30 35.83 15.83
C GLY A 505 21.03 35.19 15.22
N ARG A 506 21.13 34.57 14.04
CA ARG A 506 20.01 33.88 13.42
C ARG A 506 20.19 32.38 13.55
N GLU A 507 19.17 31.74 14.07
CA GLU A 507 19.10 30.28 14.22
C GLU A 507 17.92 29.69 13.41
N ILE A 508 18.12 28.52 12.86
CA ILE A 508 17.07 27.74 12.16
C ILE A 508 17.18 26.27 12.52
N SER A 509 16.08 25.53 12.29
CA SER A 509 16.05 24.08 12.37
C SER A 509 16.26 23.42 10.99
N THR A 510 16.52 22.11 10.96
CA THR A 510 16.56 21.36 9.69
C THR A 510 15.18 21.29 9.02
N THR A 511 14.09 21.33 9.80
CA THR A 511 12.73 21.50 9.25
C THR A 511 12.60 22.82 8.47
N GLN A 512 13.09 23.93 9.03
CA GLN A 512 13.06 25.21 8.31
C GLN A 512 14.01 25.23 7.11
N ALA A 513 15.12 24.50 7.17
CA ALA A 513 16.03 24.33 6.03
C ALA A 513 15.31 23.60 4.88
N TYR A 514 14.59 22.52 5.17
CA TYR A 514 13.74 21.83 4.20
C TYR A 514 12.71 22.76 3.56
N VAL A 515 11.96 23.54 4.37
CA VAL A 515 10.93 24.43 3.84
C VAL A 515 11.52 25.48 2.90
N ARG A 516 12.72 26.00 3.21
CA ARG A 516 13.44 26.93 2.33
C ARG A 516 13.88 26.24 1.04
N PHE A 517 14.42 25.04 1.11
CA PHE A 517 14.78 24.23 -0.05
C PHE A 517 13.58 24.00 -0.96
N LEU A 518 12.48 23.50 -0.38
CA LEU A 518 11.22 23.24 -1.09
C LEU A 518 10.66 24.51 -1.75
N THR A 519 10.64 25.63 -1.01
CA THR A 519 10.17 26.92 -1.54
C THR A 519 10.99 27.38 -2.73
N GLN A 520 12.29 27.14 -2.73
CA GLN A 520 13.16 27.47 -3.85
C GLN A 520 12.92 26.52 -5.04
N LEU A 521 12.76 25.23 -4.80
CA LEU A 521 12.45 24.23 -5.82
C LEU A 521 11.12 24.52 -6.51
N LEU A 522 10.10 24.93 -5.75
CA LEU A 522 8.76 25.30 -6.28
C LEU A 522 8.81 26.50 -7.24
N ARG A 523 9.85 27.32 -7.20
CA ARG A 523 10.06 28.46 -8.13
C ARG A 523 10.68 28.05 -9.46
N ASP A 524 11.23 26.84 -9.54
CA ASP A 524 11.77 26.35 -10.81
C ASP A 524 10.64 26.17 -11.81
N GLN A 525 10.85 26.67 -13.05
CA GLN A 525 9.79 26.71 -14.07
C GLN A 525 9.46 25.32 -14.62
N ALA A 526 10.41 24.40 -14.62
CA ALA A 526 10.26 23.05 -15.15
C ALA A 526 9.84 22.04 -14.07
N LEU A 527 10.58 21.99 -12.97
CA LEU A 527 10.32 21.04 -11.88
C LEU A 527 9.29 21.52 -10.87
N GLY A 528 9.17 22.83 -10.64
CA GLY A 528 8.23 23.37 -9.66
C GLY A 528 6.79 22.86 -9.81
N PRO A 529 6.22 22.83 -11.02
CA PRO A 529 4.88 22.25 -11.25
C PRO A 529 4.79 20.73 -10.98
N ARG A 530 5.91 20.02 -10.93
CA ARG A 530 5.99 18.57 -10.70
C ARG A 530 6.15 18.20 -9.24
N VAL A 531 6.47 19.16 -8.39
CA VAL A 531 6.59 18.97 -6.94
C VAL A 531 5.22 18.74 -6.32
N VAL A 532 5.10 17.73 -5.47
CA VAL A 532 3.84 17.37 -4.79
C VAL A 532 4.10 17.34 -3.28
N PRO A 533 3.84 18.43 -2.55
CA PRO A 533 3.84 18.41 -1.09
C PRO A 533 2.62 17.62 -0.59
N ILE A 534 2.86 16.66 0.31
CA ILE A 534 1.82 15.81 0.91
C ILE A 534 1.88 15.97 2.42
N LEU A 535 0.73 16.27 3.03
CA LEU A 535 0.61 16.65 4.43
C LEU A 535 -0.49 15.86 5.14
N VAL A 536 -0.31 15.69 6.46
CA VAL A 536 -1.28 15.01 7.34
C VAL A 536 -1.79 15.98 8.42
N ASP A 537 -2.31 17.13 7.97
CA ASP A 537 -2.89 18.22 8.80
C ASP A 537 -1.88 18.96 9.70
N GLU A 538 -0.57 18.93 9.36
CA GLU A 538 0.49 19.49 10.21
C GLU A 538 1.35 20.57 9.50
N ALA A 539 0.80 21.20 8.47
CA ALA A 539 1.54 22.22 7.73
C ALA A 539 2.05 23.37 8.62
N ARG A 540 1.26 23.82 9.60
CA ARG A 540 1.63 24.90 10.51
C ARG A 540 2.73 24.49 11.48
N THR A 541 2.71 23.26 11.97
CA THR A 541 3.76 22.69 12.82
C THR A 541 5.10 22.63 12.09
N PHE A 542 5.07 22.33 10.79
CA PHE A 542 6.28 22.25 9.96
C PHE A 542 6.66 23.60 9.33
N GLY A 543 5.90 24.68 9.56
CA GLY A 543 6.17 26.02 8.99
C GLY A 543 5.91 26.09 7.49
N MET A 544 4.98 25.27 6.99
CA MET A 544 4.62 25.16 5.55
C MET A 544 3.35 25.93 5.19
N GLU A 545 2.70 26.60 6.13
CA GLU A 545 1.43 27.33 5.92
C GLU A 545 1.53 28.45 4.87
N GLY A 546 2.74 28.98 4.64
CA GLY A 546 2.96 29.94 3.56
C GLY A 546 2.70 29.38 2.15
N LEU A 547 2.75 28.07 1.99
CA LEU A 547 2.48 27.38 0.73
C LEU A 547 0.98 27.38 0.40
N PHE A 548 0.07 27.46 1.37
CA PHE A 548 -1.38 27.44 1.14
C PHE A 548 -1.81 28.52 0.13
N ARG A 549 -1.30 29.73 0.30
CA ARG A 549 -1.61 30.84 -0.63
C ARG A 549 -0.82 30.73 -1.94
N GLN A 550 0.40 30.24 -1.87
CA GLN A 550 1.32 30.22 -3.01
C GLN A 550 0.91 29.19 -4.07
N ILE A 551 0.59 27.98 -3.64
CA ILE A 551 0.34 26.84 -4.56
C ILE A 551 -1.02 26.14 -4.32
N GLY A 552 -1.76 26.50 -3.28
CA GLY A 552 -3.09 26.01 -2.97
C GLY A 552 -3.13 24.53 -2.52
N ILE A 553 -4.17 24.21 -1.79
CA ILE A 553 -4.50 22.82 -1.40
C ILE A 553 -5.47 22.27 -2.45
N TYR A 554 -5.18 21.08 -2.97
CA TYR A 554 -6.06 20.43 -3.93
C TYR A 554 -7.40 20.05 -3.30
N ASN A 555 -8.47 20.51 -3.90
CA ASN A 555 -9.83 20.09 -3.60
C ASN A 555 -10.63 20.03 -4.93
N PRO A 556 -11.20 18.87 -5.32
CA PRO A 556 -11.89 18.73 -6.61
C PRO A 556 -13.10 19.66 -6.76
N HIS A 557 -13.67 20.12 -5.64
CA HIS A 557 -14.80 21.05 -5.63
C HIS A 557 -14.37 22.53 -5.56
N GLY A 558 -13.07 22.80 -5.32
CA GLY A 558 -12.56 24.12 -4.97
C GLY A 558 -13.06 24.57 -3.59
N GLN A 559 -12.86 25.84 -3.25
CA GLN A 559 -13.25 26.38 -1.94
C GLN A 559 -14.71 26.84 -1.95
N GLN A 560 -15.59 26.10 -1.30
CA GLN A 560 -17.04 26.36 -1.25
C GLN A 560 -17.48 27.26 -0.09
N TYR A 561 -16.55 27.71 0.74
CA TYR A 561 -16.78 28.55 1.92
C TYR A 561 -15.75 29.67 2.00
N THR A 562 -16.04 30.68 2.84
CA THR A 562 -15.06 31.73 3.16
C THR A 562 -14.21 31.29 4.35
N PRO A 563 -12.86 31.16 4.20
CA PRO A 563 -12.01 30.80 5.32
C PRO A 563 -12.09 31.82 6.45
N VAL A 564 -12.06 31.35 7.69
CA VAL A 564 -12.09 32.23 8.87
C VAL A 564 -10.86 33.11 9.00
N ASP A 565 -9.75 32.69 8.39
CA ASP A 565 -8.45 33.36 8.38
C ASP A 565 -8.16 34.11 7.06
N LYS A 566 -9.18 34.37 6.21
CA LYS A 566 -9.01 35.00 4.89
C LYS A 566 -8.26 36.33 4.91
N ASP A 567 -8.33 37.05 6.03
CA ASP A 567 -7.68 38.34 6.21
C ASP A 567 -6.21 38.20 6.62
N GLN A 568 -5.74 36.97 6.90
CA GLN A 568 -4.35 36.68 7.18
C GLN A 568 -3.54 36.49 5.90
N VAL A 569 -2.24 36.79 5.95
CA VAL A 569 -1.35 36.64 4.80
C VAL A 569 -1.23 35.18 4.36
N MET A 570 -1.30 34.23 5.28
CA MET A 570 -1.13 32.79 5.08
C MET A 570 -2.42 32.01 5.43
N TYR A 571 -3.53 32.42 4.78
CA TYR A 571 -4.83 31.77 5.02
C TYR A 571 -4.94 30.40 4.34
N TYR A 572 -5.81 29.57 4.88
CA TYR A 572 -6.12 28.24 4.33
C TYR A 572 -6.85 28.37 3.00
N LYS A 573 -6.18 27.97 1.89
CA LYS A 573 -6.71 28.13 0.54
C LYS A 573 -6.83 26.79 -0.17
N GLU A 574 -8.04 26.42 -0.53
CA GLU A 574 -8.33 25.28 -1.39
C GLU A 574 -8.56 25.72 -2.85
N ASP A 575 -8.13 24.89 -3.80
CA ASP A 575 -8.23 25.17 -5.22
C ASP A 575 -8.35 23.85 -6.00
N LYS A 576 -9.15 23.88 -7.09
CA LYS A 576 -9.27 22.72 -7.99
C LYS A 576 -7.93 22.31 -8.63
N ALA A 577 -7.08 23.28 -8.89
CA ALA A 577 -5.72 23.08 -9.40
C ALA A 577 -4.64 23.20 -8.30
N GLY A 578 -5.04 23.11 -7.03
CA GLY A 578 -4.12 23.17 -5.92
C GLY A 578 -3.04 22.10 -6.02
N GLN A 579 -1.85 22.42 -5.52
CA GLN A 579 -0.67 21.55 -5.68
C GLN A 579 -0.42 20.68 -4.45
N ILE A 580 -0.85 21.13 -3.26
CA ILE A 580 -0.70 20.39 -2.00
C ILE A 580 -1.77 19.31 -1.90
N LEU A 581 -1.37 18.07 -1.58
CA LEU A 581 -2.27 17.02 -1.16
C LEU A 581 -2.37 17.04 0.37
N GLN A 582 -3.51 17.46 0.89
CA GLN A 582 -3.82 17.47 2.32
C GLN A 582 -4.69 16.25 2.65
N GLU A 583 -4.12 15.31 3.41
CA GLU A 583 -4.75 14.00 3.65
C GLU A 583 -5.53 13.93 4.98
N GLY A 584 -5.49 15.00 5.78
CA GLY A 584 -6.00 14.97 7.15
C GLY A 584 -5.12 14.09 8.05
N ILE A 585 -5.57 13.75 9.24
CA ILE A 585 -4.84 12.92 10.21
C ILE A 585 -4.90 11.45 9.73
N ASN A 586 -4.14 11.14 8.68
CA ASN A 586 -4.19 9.85 7.99
C ASN A 586 -2.86 9.52 7.31
N GLU A 587 -1.94 8.93 8.03
CA GLU A 587 -0.62 8.57 7.51
C GLU A 587 -0.68 7.52 6.40
N ALA A 588 -1.61 6.55 6.50
CA ALA A 588 -1.79 5.53 5.48
C ALA A 588 -2.29 6.15 4.15
N GLY A 589 -3.20 7.14 4.23
CA GLY A 589 -3.63 7.92 3.07
C GLY A 589 -2.51 8.79 2.49
N GLY A 590 -1.76 9.48 3.36
CA GLY A 590 -0.60 10.27 2.95
C GLY A 590 0.44 9.42 2.21
N MET A 591 0.76 8.23 2.74
CA MET A 591 1.68 7.30 2.08
C MET A 591 1.12 6.75 0.76
N SER A 592 -0.18 6.47 0.68
CA SER A 592 -0.82 6.00 -0.56
C SER A 592 -0.83 7.09 -1.64
N SER A 593 -1.09 8.36 -1.28
CA SER A 593 -0.93 9.52 -2.18
C SER A 593 0.52 9.70 -2.63
N TRP A 594 1.47 9.53 -1.72
CA TRP A 594 2.90 9.58 -2.05
C TRP A 594 3.27 8.47 -3.04
N ILE A 595 2.81 7.23 -2.82
CA ILE A 595 3.04 6.11 -3.74
C ILE A 595 2.48 6.43 -5.14
N ALA A 596 1.25 6.96 -5.23
CA ALA A 596 0.64 7.31 -6.51
C ALA A 596 1.45 8.37 -7.28
N ALA A 597 1.97 9.38 -6.57
CA ALA A 597 2.83 10.40 -7.16
C ALA A 597 4.24 9.85 -7.49
N ALA A 598 4.83 9.08 -6.58
CA ALA A 598 6.18 8.52 -6.70
C ALA A 598 6.32 7.47 -7.80
N THR A 599 5.21 6.86 -8.23
CA THR A 599 5.13 5.88 -9.32
C THR A 599 4.51 6.45 -10.59
N SER A 600 4.24 7.76 -10.64
CA SER A 600 3.59 8.43 -11.77
C SER A 600 4.41 8.33 -13.07
N TYR A 601 5.73 8.21 -12.98
CA TYR A 601 6.60 7.92 -14.12
C TYR A 601 6.18 6.64 -14.86
N SER A 602 5.74 5.64 -14.09
CA SER A 602 5.28 4.34 -14.61
C SER A 602 3.81 4.35 -15.00
N THR A 603 2.93 4.87 -14.13
CA THR A 603 1.48 4.81 -14.32
C THR A 603 0.94 5.87 -15.27
N ASN A 604 1.63 7.01 -15.42
CA ASN A 604 1.16 8.15 -16.19
C ASN A 604 2.17 8.67 -17.21
N ASN A 605 3.35 8.05 -17.31
CA ASN A 605 4.46 8.55 -18.12
C ASN A 605 4.83 10.02 -17.78
N ARG A 606 4.73 10.39 -16.49
CA ARG A 606 5.00 11.73 -15.97
C ARG A 606 5.83 11.65 -14.71
N ILE A 607 6.98 12.31 -14.71
CA ILE A 607 7.83 12.42 -13.53
C ILE A 607 7.17 13.40 -12.55
N MET A 608 6.89 12.95 -11.34
CA MET A 608 6.44 13.77 -10.24
C MET A 608 7.45 13.65 -9.09
N VAL A 609 7.54 14.68 -8.25
CA VAL A 609 8.50 14.74 -7.15
C VAL A 609 7.73 14.92 -5.83
N PRO A 610 7.24 13.84 -5.23
CA PRO A 610 6.50 13.94 -3.99
C PRO A 610 7.42 14.12 -2.77
N PHE A 611 6.98 15.01 -1.88
CA PHE A 611 7.54 15.24 -0.55
C PHE A 611 6.44 14.98 0.47
N TYR A 612 6.51 13.85 1.16
CA TYR A 612 5.55 13.51 2.21
C TYR A 612 6.14 13.77 3.58
N VAL A 613 5.54 14.73 4.31
CA VAL A 613 5.97 15.13 5.66
C VAL A 613 4.98 14.58 6.69
N TYR A 614 5.51 13.91 7.71
CA TYR A 614 4.74 13.32 8.79
C TYR A 614 5.57 13.33 10.09
N TYR A 615 4.95 13.11 11.24
CA TYR A 615 5.71 12.86 12.46
C TYR A 615 6.51 11.57 12.33
N SER A 616 7.83 11.61 12.55
CA SER A 616 8.72 10.46 12.33
C SER A 616 8.30 9.22 13.14
N MET A 617 7.77 9.43 14.36
CA MET A 617 7.25 8.36 15.21
C MET A 617 6.10 7.60 14.57
N PHE A 618 5.22 8.26 13.82
CA PHE A 618 4.07 7.65 13.16
C PHE A 618 4.33 7.21 11.72
N GLY A 619 5.57 7.31 11.26
CA GLY A 619 5.98 6.87 9.94
C GLY A 619 6.09 5.35 9.82
N PHE A 620 7.29 4.82 9.68
CA PHE A 620 7.54 3.41 9.36
C PHE A 620 6.86 2.40 10.28
N GLN A 621 6.66 2.70 11.56
CA GLN A 621 5.92 1.79 12.45
C GLN A 621 4.42 1.71 12.15
N ARG A 622 3.83 2.70 11.45
CA ARG A 622 2.41 2.72 11.08
C ARG A 622 2.19 2.41 9.60
N ILE A 623 3.13 2.83 8.73
CA ILE A 623 3.02 2.70 7.27
C ILE A 623 4.08 1.76 6.69
N GLY A 624 4.70 0.90 7.50
CA GLY A 624 5.83 0.06 7.10
C GLY A 624 5.50 -0.87 5.94
N ASP A 625 4.33 -1.48 5.91
CA ASP A 625 3.91 -2.34 4.81
C ASP A 625 3.68 -1.57 3.51
N LEU A 626 3.08 -0.37 3.57
CA LEU A 626 2.98 0.53 2.42
C LEU A 626 4.37 0.99 1.94
N ALA A 627 5.31 1.23 2.85
CA ALA A 627 6.68 1.60 2.49
C ALA A 627 7.43 0.43 1.83
N TRP A 628 7.20 -0.80 2.28
CA TRP A 628 7.70 -2.01 1.62
C TRP A 628 7.11 -2.16 0.22
N ALA A 629 5.80 -2.00 0.07
CA ALA A 629 5.11 -2.02 -1.22
C ALA A 629 5.64 -0.93 -2.16
N ALA A 630 5.95 0.28 -1.64
CA ALA A 630 6.58 1.35 -2.40
C ALA A 630 7.96 0.94 -2.93
N GLY A 631 8.74 0.22 -2.12
CA GLY A 631 10.02 -0.37 -2.53
C GLY A 631 9.87 -1.36 -3.68
N ASP A 632 8.89 -2.28 -3.60
CA ASP A 632 8.53 -3.22 -4.66
C ASP A 632 8.10 -2.48 -5.94
N MET A 633 7.29 -1.42 -5.80
CA MET A 633 6.84 -0.59 -6.92
C MET A 633 7.92 0.30 -7.52
N GLN A 634 9.13 0.32 -6.97
CA GLN A 634 10.22 1.19 -7.40
C GLN A 634 9.83 2.69 -7.35
N ALA A 635 9.17 3.08 -6.27
CA ALA A 635 8.74 4.45 -6.02
C ALA A 635 9.92 5.42 -5.95
N ARG A 636 9.71 6.69 -6.33
CA ARG A 636 10.73 7.76 -6.37
C ARG A 636 10.20 9.01 -5.70
N GLY A 637 10.81 9.43 -4.60
CA GLY A 637 10.35 10.61 -3.86
C GLY A 637 11.01 10.70 -2.50
N PHE A 638 10.56 11.67 -1.72
CA PHE A 638 11.08 11.95 -0.38
C PHE A 638 10.03 11.67 0.67
N LEU A 639 10.40 10.86 1.66
CA LEU A 639 9.71 10.70 2.93
C LEU A 639 10.43 11.53 3.98
N LEU A 640 9.72 12.34 4.73
CA LEU A 640 10.29 13.30 5.67
C LEU A 640 9.71 13.09 7.06
N GLY A 641 10.49 12.51 7.96
CA GLY A 641 10.13 12.32 9.36
C GLY A 641 10.32 13.61 10.14
N GLY A 642 9.26 14.38 10.29
CA GLY A 642 9.28 15.65 11.04
C GLY A 642 9.28 15.44 12.53
N THR A 643 9.71 16.47 13.28
CA THR A 643 9.83 16.51 14.75
C THR A 643 10.57 15.31 15.33
N SER A 644 11.63 14.87 14.64
CA SER A 644 12.36 13.65 14.96
C SER A 644 13.34 13.83 16.12
N GLY A 645 13.86 12.69 16.59
CA GLY A 645 14.83 12.62 17.68
C GLY A 645 14.19 12.48 19.07
N ARG A 646 14.64 11.46 19.81
CA ARG A 646 14.03 11.13 21.11
C ARG A 646 14.24 12.20 22.19
N THR A 647 15.31 12.99 22.07
CA THR A 647 15.59 14.08 23.01
C THR A 647 15.44 15.46 22.38
N THR A 648 15.28 15.52 21.06
CA THR A 648 15.16 16.80 20.33
C THR A 648 13.73 17.34 20.37
N LEU A 649 12.74 16.48 20.32
CA LEU A 649 11.37 16.85 20.59
C LEU A 649 11.16 16.88 22.11
N ASN A 650 10.90 18.07 22.65
CA ASN A 650 10.70 18.28 24.09
C ASN A 650 9.22 18.36 24.46
N GLY A 651 8.85 17.79 25.62
CA GLY A 651 7.50 17.92 26.21
C GLY A 651 6.46 16.91 25.71
N GLU A 652 6.57 16.46 24.46
CA GLU A 652 5.58 15.55 23.82
C GLU A 652 5.67 14.11 24.34
N GLY A 653 6.82 13.67 24.76
CA GLY A 653 7.05 12.41 25.48
C GLY A 653 6.99 11.16 24.61
N LEU A 654 6.70 10.06 25.28
CA LEU A 654 6.77 8.69 24.77
C LEU A 654 6.09 8.51 23.43
N GLN A 655 4.92 9.12 23.25
CA GLN A 655 4.07 8.91 22.07
C GLN A 655 4.66 9.51 20.79
N HIS A 656 5.48 10.56 20.86
CA HIS A 656 5.99 11.30 19.72
C HIS A 656 7.51 11.22 19.52
N GLU A 657 8.25 10.83 20.55
CA GLU A 657 9.71 10.83 20.53
C GLU A 657 10.28 9.61 19.81
N ASP A 658 10.54 9.77 18.52
CA ASP A 658 11.14 8.73 17.66
C ASP A 658 12.61 8.46 18.02
N GLY A 659 12.95 7.19 18.17
CA GLY A 659 14.32 6.71 18.37
C GLY A 659 14.67 5.51 17.48
N HIS A 660 13.85 5.13 16.49
CA HIS A 660 14.02 3.86 15.77
C HIS A 660 13.66 3.88 14.28
N SER A 661 13.13 4.98 13.74
CA SER A 661 12.68 5.03 12.35
C SER A 661 13.77 4.71 11.32
N HIS A 662 15.03 5.10 11.55
CA HIS A 662 16.16 4.77 10.67
C HIS A 662 16.44 3.26 10.60
N ILE A 663 16.23 2.52 11.70
CA ILE A 663 16.38 1.06 11.73
C ILE A 663 15.29 0.43 10.84
N LEU A 664 14.06 0.91 10.94
CA LEU A 664 12.94 0.42 10.11
C LEU A 664 13.16 0.79 8.63
N ALA A 665 13.60 2.00 8.34
CA ALA A 665 13.91 2.43 6.97
C ALA A 665 14.99 1.55 6.31
N ASN A 666 16.00 1.11 7.08
CA ASN A 666 17.09 0.26 6.58
C ASN A 666 16.62 -1.14 6.18
N THR A 667 15.45 -1.58 6.61
CA THR A 667 14.87 -2.87 6.18
C THR A 667 14.44 -2.88 4.71
N ILE A 668 14.24 -1.71 4.10
CA ILE A 668 13.78 -1.59 2.72
C ILE A 668 15.01 -1.36 1.80
N PRO A 669 15.31 -2.29 0.88
CA PRO A 669 16.59 -2.29 0.15
C PRO A 669 16.87 -1.03 -0.70
N ASN A 670 15.84 -0.41 -1.26
CA ASN A 670 15.95 0.79 -2.11
C ASN A 670 15.51 2.09 -1.41
N CYS A 671 15.41 2.07 -0.08
CA CYS A 671 15.23 3.26 0.74
C CYS A 671 16.60 3.70 1.29
N VAL A 672 17.07 4.89 0.94
CA VAL A 672 18.26 5.50 1.54
C VAL A 672 17.83 6.48 2.62
N SER A 673 18.50 6.46 3.79
CA SER A 673 18.03 7.25 4.93
C SER A 673 19.12 8.07 5.57
N TYR A 674 18.77 9.32 5.95
CA TYR A 674 19.68 10.31 6.49
C TYR A 674 19.10 11.05 7.71
N ASP A 675 19.96 11.33 8.70
CA ASP A 675 19.69 12.15 9.88
C ASP A 675 20.59 13.40 9.85
N PRO A 676 20.29 14.41 9.01
CA PRO A 676 21.13 15.57 8.83
C PRO A 676 21.12 16.48 10.06
N THR A 677 22.28 17.04 10.40
CA THR A 677 22.45 18.06 11.44
C THR A 677 22.27 19.47 10.89
N PHE A 678 22.79 19.75 9.70
CA PHE A 678 22.90 21.11 9.17
C PHE A 678 22.05 21.35 7.92
N ALA A 679 21.72 22.62 7.68
CA ALA A 679 20.94 23.04 6.52
C ALA A 679 21.59 22.64 5.18
N HIS A 680 22.92 22.77 5.08
CA HIS A 680 23.65 22.38 3.87
C HIS A 680 23.64 20.87 3.64
N GLU A 681 23.62 20.04 4.70
CA GLU A 681 23.46 18.58 4.56
C GLU A 681 22.09 18.24 3.98
N VAL A 682 21.01 18.87 4.50
CA VAL A 682 19.65 18.71 3.94
C VAL A 682 19.65 19.04 2.45
N ALA A 683 20.27 20.17 2.05
CA ALA A 683 20.29 20.61 0.66
C ALA A 683 21.07 19.64 -0.24
N VAL A 684 22.26 19.21 0.17
CA VAL A 684 23.11 18.28 -0.59
C VAL A 684 22.43 16.94 -0.77
N ILE A 685 21.85 16.37 0.29
CA ILE A 685 21.15 15.07 0.25
C ILE A 685 19.91 15.14 -0.65
N MET A 686 19.10 16.19 -0.50
CA MET A 686 17.89 16.34 -1.35
C MET A 686 18.26 16.60 -2.81
N HIS A 687 19.31 17.36 -3.07
CA HIS A 687 19.79 17.60 -4.42
C HIS A 687 20.31 16.33 -5.10
N ASP A 688 21.07 15.49 -4.37
CA ASP A 688 21.47 14.17 -4.87
C ASP A 688 20.25 13.28 -5.17
N GLY A 689 19.27 13.27 -4.25
CA GLY A 689 18.01 12.54 -4.46
C GLY A 689 17.28 12.99 -5.71
N LEU A 690 17.19 14.31 -5.96
CA LEU A 690 16.60 14.82 -7.19
C LEU A 690 17.37 14.34 -8.42
N LYS A 691 18.69 14.39 -8.42
CA LYS A 691 19.52 13.90 -9.54
C LYS A 691 19.30 12.40 -9.79
N ARG A 692 19.30 11.59 -8.73
CA ARG A 692 19.11 10.14 -8.85
C ARG A 692 17.70 9.78 -9.36
N MET A 693 16.67 10.37 -8.78
CA MET A 693 15.29 10.01 -9.05
C MET A 693 14.71 10.69 -10.30
N VAL A 694 15.11 11.93 -10.61
CA VAL A 694 14.54 12.74 -11.70
C VAL A 694 15.39 12.67 -12.97
N GLU A 695 16.71 12.96 -12.88
CA GLU A 695 17.58 12.93 -14.06
C GLU A 695 17.91 11.51 -14.50
N ARG A 696 18.41 10.69 -13.54
CA ARG A 696 18.85 9.31 -13.84
C ARG A 696 17.73 8.29 -13.79
N GLN A 697 16.61 8.67 -13.20
CA GLN A 697 15.45 7.79 -12.99
C GLN A 697 15.83 6.45 -12.32
N GLU A 698 16.67 6.52 -11.29
CA GLU A 698 17.10 5.36 -10.51
C GLU A 698 15.97 4.82 -9.64
N ASN A 699 16.01 3.51 -9.35
CA ASN A 699 15.11 2.84 -8.42
C ASN A 699 15.59 3.08 -6.97
N VAL A 700 15.27 4.24 -6.43
CA VAL A 700 15.59 4.63 -5.06
C VAL A 700 14.60 5.68 -4.57
N PHE A 701 14.32 5.68 -3.27
CA PHE A 701 13.64 6.78 -2.59
C PHE A 701 14.35 7.15 -1.30
N TYR A 702 14.12 8.35 -0.82
CA TYR A 702 14.85 8.94 0.29
C TYR A 702 13.97 9.07 1.52
N TYR A 703 14.54 8.76 2.69
CA TYR A 703 14.00 9.10 3.98
C TYR A 703 14.95 10.04 4.72
N LEU A 704 14.46 11.22 5.12
CA LEU A 704 15.21 12.17 5.93
C LEU A 704 14.45 12.46 7.20
N THR A 705 15.13 12.48 8.33
CA THR A 705 14.60 13.04 9.57
C THR A 705 14.81 14.54 9.61
N LEU A 706 13.79 15.26 10.08
CA LEU A 706 13.80 16.71 10.22
C LEU A 706 13.56 17.07 11.68
N LEU A 707 14.42 17.94 12.20
CA LEU A 707 14.50 18.29 13.61
C LEU A 707 13.94 19.70 13.84
N ASN A 708 13.32 19.95 14.99
CA ASN A 708 12.69 21.22 15.32
C ASN A 708 13.48 22.10 16.29
N GLU A 709 14.69 21.72 16.67
CA GLU A 709 15.61 22.56 17.48
C GLU A 709 16.30 23.58 16.58
N ASN A 710 16.24 24.86 16.97
CA ASN A 710 16.92 25.94 16.25
C ASN A 710 18.35 26.12 16.74
N TYR A 711 19.26 26.33 15.82
CA TYR A 711 20.69 26.69 16.10
C TYR A 711 21.32 27.33 14.86
N ALA A 712 22.45 27.98 15.07
CA ALA A 712 23.23 28.57 13.99
C ALA A 712 23.75 27.47 13.05
N MET A 713 23.53 27.65 11.75
CA MET A 713 23.95 26.72 10.73
C MET A 713 25.25 27.15 10.10
N PRO A 714 26.27 26.29 10.05
CA PRO A 714 27.47 26.57 9.25
C PRO A 714 27.15 26.46 7.77
N GLY A 715 27.97 27.11 6.93
CA GLY A 715 27.89 26.92 5.48
C GLY A 715 28.54 25.63 5.03
N LEU A 716 28.18 25.22 3.79
CA LEU A 716 28.80 24.08 3.12
C LEU A 716 30.30 24.32 2.94
N GLN A 717 31.11 23.38 3.39
CA GLN A 717 32.55 23.38 3.13
C GLN A 717 32.79 22.81 1.72
N PRO A 718 33.50 23.54 0.84
CA PRO A 718 33.73 23.05 -0.55
C PRO A 718 34.39 21.66 -0.57
N GLY A 719 33.87 20.74 -1.37
CA GLY A 719 34.41 19.40 -1.55
C GLY A 719 33.92 18.36 -0.50
N THR A 720 32.95 18.71 0.35
CA THR A 720 32.37 17.77 1.31
C THR A 720 31.08 17.12 0.80
N GLU A 721 30.55 17.52 -0.35
CA GLU A 721 29.26 17.08 -0.89
C GLU A 721 29.19 15.55 -1.04
N GLU A 722 30.20 14.95 -1.66
CA GLU A 722 30.27 13.49 -1.82
C GLU A 722 30.38 12.77 -0.48
N GLN A 723 31.13 13.35 0.48
CA GLN A 723 31.30 12.78 1.80
C GLN A 723 29.99 12.80 2.61
N ILE A 724 29.20 13.87 2.48
CA ILE A 724 27.85 13.97 3.07
C ILE A 724 26.97 12.82 2.54
N ILE A 725 26.97 12.62 1.23
CA ILE A 725 26.18 11.54 0.59
C ILE A 725 26.67 10.15 1.02
N LYS A 726 27.98 9.95 1.18
CA LYS A 726 28.54 8.69 1.71
C LYS A 726 28.22 8.46 3.18
N GLY A 727 27.74 9.48 3.90
CA GLY A 727 27.23 9.37 5.26
C GLY A 727 28.20 9.78 6.37
N MET A 728 29.41 10.27 6.07
CA MET A 728 30.35 10.76 7.09
C MET A 728 31.36 11.76 6.52
N TYR A 729 31.63 12.85 7.24
CA TYR A 729 32.73 13.79 6.93
C TYR A 729 33.30 14.44 8.18
N LEU A 730 34.56 14.88 8.10
CA LEU A 730 35.20 15.61 9.18
C LEU A 730 34.61 17.03 9.28
N CYS A 731 33.88 17.29 10.34
CA CYS A 731 33.18 18.54 10.57
C CYS A 731 34.05 19.59 11.32
N LYS A 732 34.82 19.14 12.31
CA LYS A 732 35.72 20.01 13.10
C LYS A 732 36.97 19.23 13.49
N GLN A 733 38.12 19.79 13.08
CA GLN A 733 39.44 19.22 13.37
C GLN A 733 39.74 19.30 14.88
N ALA A 734 40.53 18.36 15.38
CA ALA A 734 41.06 18.40 16.73
C ALA A 734 41.86 19.67 16.96
N PRO A 735 41.77 20.26 18.18
CA PRO A 735 42.60 21.41 18.55
C PRO A 735 44.10 21.05 18.58
N ALA A 736 44.93 22.02 18.31
CA ALA A 736 46.38 21.86 18.42
C ALA A 736 46.79 21.78 19.89
N LEU A 737 47.09 20.57 20.37
CA LEU A 737 47.62 20.30 21.72
C LEU A 737 49.09 19.90 21.66
N PRO A 738 49.81 19.90 22.81
CA PRO A 738 51.21 19.45 22.87
C PRO A 738 51.41 18.06 22.26
N GLN A 739 52.58 17.81 21.70
CA GLN A 739 52.91 16.52 21.11
C GLN A 739 52.78 15.39 22.15
N GLY A 740 52.05 14.33 21.78
CA GLY A 740 51.76 13.20 22.68
C GLY A 740 50.46 13.33 23.46
N ALA A 741 49.68 14.39 23.28
CA ALA A 741 48.35 14.49 23.87
C ALA A 741 47.44 13.32 23.39
N PRO A 742 46.62 12.75 24.28
CA PRO A 742 45.63 11.74 23.89
C PRO A 742 44.69 12.25 22.82
N ALA A 743 44.31 11.39 21.87
CA ALA A 743 43.38 11.76 20.80
C ALA A 743 42.13 10.86 20.82
N VAL A 744 41.00 11.41 20.41
CA VAL A 744 39.73 10.69 20.26
C VAL A 744 38.96 11.14 19.00
N GLN A 745 38.10 10.33 18.48
CA GLN A 745 37.19 10.64 17.37
C GLN A 745 35.75 10.65 17.87
N LEU A 746 35.03 11.74 17.70
CA LEU A 746 33.65 11.92 18.10
C LEU A 746 32.77 11.93 16.84
N LEU A 747 31.88 10.93 16.70
CA LEU A 747 30.94 10.81 15.62
C LEU A 747 29.57 11.20 16.13
N GLY A 748 28.81 11.97 15.35
CA GLY A 748 27.46 12.35 15.75
C GLY A 748 26.53 12.55 14.56
N SER A 749 25.23 12.37 14.79
CA SER A 749 24.17 12.66 13.83
C SER A 749 23.09 13.56 14.42
N GLY A 750 22.33 14.22 13.57
CA GLY A 750 21.25 15.10 13.99
C GLY A 750 21.70 16.15 15.01
N THR A 751 20.82 16.55 15.92
CA THR A 751 21.14 17.56 16.94
C THR A 751 22.19 17.12 17.96
N ILE A 752 22.39 15.81 18.14
CA ILE A 752 23.36 15.28 19.10
C ILE A 752 24.79 15.50 18.64
N LEU A 753 25.06 15.73 17.35
CA LEU A 753 26.36 16.20 16.89
C LEU A 753 26.79 17.48 17.62
N ARG A 754 25.86 18.35 18.00
CA ARG A 754 26.15 19.57 18.79
C ARG A 754 26.71 19.27 20.18
N GLU A 755 26.21 18.21 20.83
CA GLU A 755 26.77 17.73 22.11
C GLU A 755 28.23 17.27 21.93
N SER A 756 28.56 16.68 20.76
CA SER A 756 29.96 16.31 20.43
C SER A 756 30.88 17.53 20.26
N PHE A 757 30.38 18.66 19.71
CA PHE A 757 31.17 19.91 19.69
C PHE A 757 31.44 20.42 21.10
N PHE A 758 30.45 20.45 21.97
CA PHE A 758 30.65 20.86 23.37
C PHE A 758 31.53 19.87 24.14
N ALA A 759 31.43 18.58 23.85
CA ALA A 759 32.32 17.57 24.43
C ALA A 759 33.76 17.74 23.97
N GLN A 760 34.03 18.14 22.72
CA GLN A 760 35.35 18.50 22.22
C GLN A 760 35.98 19.62 23.08
N GLU A 761 35.25 20.70 23.35
CA GLU A 761 35.70 21.82 24.16
C GLU A 761 36.02 21.42 25.62
N LEU A 762 35.19 20.55 26.21
CA LEU A 762 35.42 20.02 27.54
C LEU A 762 36.63 19.07 27.59
N LEU A 763 36.80 18.21 26.57
CA LEU A 763 37.94 17.30 26.45
C LEU A 763 39.26 18.07 26.33
N GLU A 764 39.29 19.14 25.54
CA GLU A 764 40.45 20.04 25.45
C GLU A 764 40.75 20.74 26.77
N LYS A 765 39.77 21.47 27.30
CA LYS A 765 39.92 22.37 28.43
C LYS A 765 40.16 21.64 29.76
N ASP A 766 39.40 20.59 30.02
CA ASP A 766 39.37 19.92 31.31
C ASP A 766 40.34 18.73 31.39
N TRP A 767 40.64 18.11 30.24
CA TRP A 767 41.33 16.81 30.19
C TRP A 767 42.57 16.79 29.30
N GLY A 768 42.83 17.83 28.50
CA GLY A 768 43.97 17.89 27.58
C GLY A 768 43.90 16.80 26.48
N VAL A 769 42.73 16.45 26.05
CA VAL A 769 42.49 15.44 25.01
C VAL A 769 42.12 16.11 23.70
N ALA A 770 42.79 15.75 22.61
CA ALA A 770 42.55 16.25 21.27
C ALA A 770 41.41 15.46 20.60
N ALA A 771 40.23 16.04 20.46
CA ALA A 771 39.09 15.42 19.87
C ALA A 771 38.78 15.97 18.46
N SER A 772 38.63 15.12 17.44
CA SER A 772 38.05 15.49 16.13
C SER A 772 36.58 15.17 16.12
N VAL A 773 35.75 16.01 15.49
CA VAL A 773 34.31 15.81 15.41
C VAL A 773 33.87 15.53 13.95
N TRP A 774 33.14 14.45 13.77
CA TRP A 774 32.65 13.96 12.49
C TRP A 774 31.14 14.06 12.46
N SER A 775 30.57 14.65 11.41
CA SER A 775 29.15 14.52 11.12
C SER A 775 28.90 13.21 10.41
N CYS A 776 27.93 12.45 10.91
CA CYS A 776 27.52 11.17 10.35
C CYS A 776 26.03 11.24 9.96
N PRO A 777 25.68 11.93 8.87
CA PRO A 777 24.28 12.06 8.46
C PRO A 777 23.63 10.72 8.10
N SER A 778 24.40 9.63 7.88
CA SER A 778 23.80 8.31 7.64
C SER A 778 24.68 7.14 8.11
N PHE A 779 24.36 6.57 9.26
CA PHE A 779 24.95 5.29 9.65
C PHE A 779 24.45 4.13 8.78
N ASN A 780 23.27 4.23 8.16
CA ASN A 780 22.76 3.21 7.25
C ASN A 780 23.58 3.10 5.96
N GLU A 781 23.88 4.23 5.31
CA GLU A 781 24.69 4.18 4.08
C GLU A 781 26.14 3.76 4.36
N LEU A 782 26.70 4.18 5.50
CA LEU A 782 28.01 3.68 5.96
C LEU A 782 28.00 2.15 6.16
N THR A 783 26.94 1.61 6.71
CA THR A 783 26.77 0.17 6.90
C THR A 783 26.65 -0.57 5.57
N ARG A 784 25.88 -0.04 4.62
CA ARG A 784 25.73 -0.64 3.28
C ARG A 784 27.07 -0.69 2.53
N ASP A 785 27.82 0.40 2.58
CA ASP A 785 29.18 0.46 2.00
C ASP A 785 30.10 -0.60 2.61
N GLY A 786 30.10 -0.70 3.95
CA GLY A 786 30.90 -1.68 4.66
C GLY A 786 30.53 -3.13 4.32
N GLN A 787 29.22 -3.44 4.28
CA GLN A 787 28.72 -4.77 3.93
C GLN A 787 29.06 -5.14 2.48
N GLU A 788 29.02 -4.19 1.56
CA GLU A 788 29.43 -4.44 0.16
C GLU A 788 30.92 -4.71 0.04
N ALA A 789 31.76 -3.97 0.81
CA ALA A 789 33.20 -4.24 0.88
C ALA A 789 33.50 -5.63 1.46
N ASP A 790 32.86 -6.00 2.57
CA ASP A 790 33.01 -7.33 3.19
C ASP A 790 32.56 -8.47 2.28
N ARG A 791 31.43 -8.31 1.62
CA ARG A 791 30.92 -9.27 0.65
C ARG A 791 31.91 -9.47 -0.52
N TRP A 792 32.42 -8.35 -1.05
CA TRP A 792 33.44 -8.40 -2.10
C TRP A 792 34.66 -9.21 -1.65
N ASN A 793 35.20 -8.88 -0.49
CA ASN A 793 36.39 -9.51 0.07
C ASN A 793 36.18 -11.01 0.34
N LEU A 794 34.97 -11.39 0.77
CA LEU A 794 34.62 -12.80 0.97
C LEU A 794 34.63 -13.59 -0.36
N LEU A 795 34.09 -13.00 -1.42
CA LEU A 795 33.90 -13.67 -2.71
C LEU A 795 35.14 -13.58 -3.64
N HIS A 796 36.10 -12.68 -3.35
CA HIS A 796 37.29 -12.41 -4.14
C HIS A 796 38.56 -12.50 -3.28
N PRO A 797 38.85 -13.65 -2.61
CA PRO A 797 39.90 -13.75 -1.60
C PRO A 797 41.34 -13.63 -2.15
N THR A 798 41.50 -13.65 -3.46
CA THR A 798 42.82 -13.53 -4.14
C THR A 798 43.02 -12.14 -4.77
N GLU A 799 42.00 -11.28 -4.72
CA GLU A 799 42.08 -9.91 -5.25
C GLU A 799 42.46 -8.92 -4.14
N ALA A 800 42.75 -7.68 -4.54
CA ALA A 800 42.99 -6.64 -3.56
C ALA A 800 41.74 -6.37 -2.73
N ALA A 801 41.87 -6.42 -1.40
CA ALA A 801 40.75 -6.18 -0.51
C ALA A 801 40.20 -4.76 -0.69
N ARG A 802 38.86 -4.63 -0.74
CA ARG A 802 38.19 -3.35 -0.65
C ARG A 802 38.16 -2.89 0.80
N VAL A 803 38.33 -1.59 0.98
CA VAL A 803 38.28 -0.94 2.30
C VAL A 803 36.98 -0.19 2.37
N SER A 804 36.24 -0.35 3.47
CA SER A 804 35.02 0.42 3.70
C SER A 804 35.29 1.91 3.87
N TYR A 805 34.33 2.76 3.54
CA TYR A 805 34.47 4.21 3.69
C TYR A 805 34.75 4.60 5.15
N VAL A 806 34.11 3.94 6.11
CA VAL A 806 34.38 4.13 7.54
C VAL A 806 35.84 3.85 7.89
N GLU A 807 36.37 2.70 7.47
CA GLU A 807 37.77 2.34 7.71
C GLU A 807 38.72 3.29 7.01
N GLU A 808 38.45 3.66 5.76
CA GLU A 808 39.29 4.62 5.00
C GLU A 808 39.45 5.95 5.72
N GLN A 809 38.36 6.52 6.24
CA GLN A 809 38.36 7.79 6.91
C GLN A 809 39.04 7.71 8.29
N LEU A 810 38.72 6.69 9.08
CA LEU A 810 39.17 6.57 10.45
C LEU A 810 40.58 5.97 10.61
N ALA A 811 41.06 5.18 9.63
CA ALA A 811 42.45 4.67 9.66
C ALA A 811 43.53 5.76 9.62
N ARG A 812 43.18 6.93 9.11
CA ARG A 812 44.06 8.12 9.10
C ARG A 812 44.15 8.86 10.45
N THR A 813 43.40 8.39 11.45
CA THR A 813 43.27 9.00 12.78
C THR A 813 43.74 8.07 13.87
N THR A 814 43.82 8.58 15.11
CA THR A 814 44.24 7.81 16.29
C THR A 814 43.23 7.91 17.42
N GLY A 815 43.36 7.04 18.42
CA GLY A 815 42.55 6.99 19.63
C GLY A 815 41.20 6.29 19.50
N PRO A 816 40.47 6.16 20.59
CA PRO A 816 39.13 5.54 20.58
C PRO A 816 38.12 6.40 19.81
N ILE A 817 37.05 5.76 19.41
CA ILE A 817 35.96 6.36 18.63
C ILE A 817 34.67 6.30 19.47
N VAL A 818 33.99 7.43 19.61
CA VAL A 818 32.71 7.56 20.33
C VAL A 818 31.66 8.05 19.36
N ALA A 819 30.63 7.24 19.08
CA ALA A 819 29.47 7.64 18.31
C ALA A 819 28.31 7.99 19.23
N SER A 820 27.59 9.07 18.92
CA SER A 820 26.43 9.54 19.67
C SER A 820 25.29 9.92 18.74
N THR A 821 24.08 9.50 19.06
CA THR A 821 22.89 9.70 18.23
C THR A 821 21.65 9.91 19.09
N ASP A 822 20.65 10.58 18.54
CA ASP A 822 19.33 10.76 19.17
C ASP A 822 18.38 9.57 18.98
N TYR A 823 18.90 8.49 18.41
CA TYR A 823 18.19 7.22 18.18
C TYR A 823 18.79 6.11 19.06
N MET A 824 18.15 4.97 19.08
CA MET A 824 18.65 3.80 19.79
C MET A 824 20.09 3.46 19.36
N LYS A 825 20.89 2.91 20.28
CA LYS A 825 22.30 2.55 20.03
C LYS A 825 22.49 1.72 18.77
N ALA A 826 21.55 0.84 18.48
CA ALA A 826 21.61 -0.04 17.30
C ALA A 826 21.82 0.73 16.00
N TYR A 827 21.37 2.00 15.90
CA TYR A 827 21.54 2.83 14.70
C TYR A 827 23.03 3.13 14.41
N ALA A 828 23.83 3.46 15.42
CA ALA A 828 25.25 3.69 15.23
C ALA A 828 26.11 2.42 15.46
N GLU A 829 25.59 1.43 16.22
CA GLU A 829 26.29 0.16 16.44
C GLU A 829 26.54 -0.64 15.16
N GLN A 830 25.70 -0.49 14.16
CA GLN A 830 25.80 -1.25 12.91
C GLN A 830 27.09 -1.01 12.12
N ILE A 831 27.80 0.11 12.35
CA ILE A 831 29.12 0.36 11.72
C ILE A 831 30.31 -0.25 12.48
N ARG A 832 30.09 -0.85 13.66
CA ARG A 832 31.17 -1.44 14.50
C ARG A 832 32.09 -2.40 13.74
N PRO A 833 31.61 -3.31 12.87
CA PRO A 833 32.45 -4.22 12.11
C PRO A 833 33.44 -3.53 11.16
N PHE A 834 33.12 -2.29 10.76
CA PHE A 834 33.86 -1.52 9.74
C PHE A 834 34.80 -0.47 10.34
N VAL A 835 34.81 -0.35 11.67
CA VAL A 835 35.79 0.48 12.37
C VAL A 835 37.19 -0.16 12.24
N PRO A 836 38.30 0.62 12.09
CA PRO A 836 39.65 0.06 11.98
C PRO A 836 39.97 -0.94 13.10
N LYS A 837 40.53 -2.07 12.76
CA LYS A 837 40.83 -3.17 13.71
C LYS A 837 41.67 -2.70 14.90
N GLY A 838 41.27 -3.12 16.10
CA GLY A 838 41.96 -2.80 17.34
C GLY A 838 41.65 -1.40 17.92
N ARG A 839 40.76 -0.64 17.30
CA ARG A 839 40.27 0.61 17.83
C ARG A 839 39.07 0.38 18.76
N THR A 840 39.11 0.99 19.94
CA THR A 840 37.95 0.99 20.85
C THR A 840 36.81 1.83 20.25
N TYR A 841 35.60 1.25 20.18
CA TYR A 841 34.38 1.90 19.68
C TYR A 841 33.30 1.89 20.74
N LYS A 842 32.81 3.07 21.12
CA LYS A 842 31.72 3.28 22.09
C LYS A 842 30.54 3.94 21.42
N VAL A 843 29.33 3.54 21.80
CA VAL A 843 28.09 4.11 21.26
C VAL A 843 27.20 4.60 22.40
N LEU A 844 26.74 5.84 22.28
CA LEU A 844 25.71 6.46 23.09
C LEU A 844 24.45 6.66 22.24
N GLY A 845 23.29 6.26 22.78
CA GLY A 845 22.00 6.34 22.09
C GLY A 845 20.84 6.29 23.08
N THR A 846 19.65 6.48 22.58
CA THR A 846 18.43 6.70 23.35
C THR A 846 17.59 5.41 23.46
N ASP A 847 18.17 4.34 24.01
CA ASP A 847 17.42 3.11 24.26
C ASP A 847 16.36 3.32 25.36
N GLY A 848 15.18 2.70 25.17
CA GLY A 848 14.05 2.85 26.09
C GLY A 848 12.89 3.65 25.49
N PHE A 849 11.86 3.88 26.29
CA PHE A 849 10.72 4.72 25.90
C PHE A 849 11.04 6.21 26.01
N GLY A 850 10.41 7.05 25.18
CA GLY A 850 10.47 8.50 25.29
C GLY A 850 9.92 9.04 26.62
N ARG A 851 10.29 10.27 26.98
CA ARG A 851 9.92 10.94 28.23
C ARG A 851 9.55 12.39 28.00
N SER A 852 8.58 12.89 28.75
CA SER A 852 8.23 14.32 28.69
C SER A 852 9.13 15.12 29.61
N ASP A 853 10.01 15.93 29.02
CA ASP A 853 10.85 16.88 29.77
C ASP A 853 11.51 17.90 28.80
N PHE A 854 12.34 18.80 29.32
CA PHE A 854 13.19 19.65 28.50
C PHE A 854 14.32 18.84 27.84
N ARG A 855 14.79 19.27 26.66
CA ARG A 855 15.90 18.62 25.91
C ARG A 855 17.12 18.31 26.77
N SER A 856 17.55 19.26 27.62
CA SER A 856 18.72 19.05 28.50
C SER A 856 18.52 17.88 29.46
N LYS A 857 17.31 17.76 30.04
CA LYS A 857 16.96 16.67 30.96
C LYS A 857 16.80 15.34 30.23
N LEU A 858 16.22 15.35 29.04
CA LEU A 858 16.10 14.16 28.20
C LEU A 858 17.48 13.61 27.81
N ARG A 859 18.43 14.49 27.38
CA ARG A 859 19.80 14.12 27.04
C ARG A 859 20.59 13.60 28.24
N GLU A 860 20.31 14.12 29.46
CA GLU A 860 20.85 13.59 30.71
C GLU A 860 20.22 12.22 31.04
N HIS A 861 18.91 12.10 30.87
CA HIS A 861 18.18 10.84 31.13
C HIS A 861 18.69 9.72 30.22
N PHE A 862 18.84 9.96 28.92
CA PHE A 862 19.31 8.99 27.96
C PHE A 862 20.84 8.86 27.85
N GLU A 863 21.59 9.58 28.70
CA GLU A 863 23.06 9.45 28.80
C GLU A 863 23.79 9.82 27.50
N ILE A 864 23.31 10.83 26.78
CA ILE A 864 23.84 11.25 25.46
C ILE A 864 24.28 12.72 25.44
N ASN A 865 24.25 13.43 26.56
CA ASN A 865 24.76 14.81 26.60
C ASN A 865 26.31 14.85 26.57
N ARG A 866 26.86 16.05 26.44
CA ARG A 866 28.31 16.32 26.34
C ARG A 866 29.13 15.67 27.46
N HIS A 867 28.59 15.56 28.67
CA HIS A 867 29.29 14.99 29.82
C HIS A 867 29.45 13.47 29.67
N TYR A 868 28.39 12.77 29.24
CA TYR A 868 28.48 11.34 28.95
C TYR A 868 29.36 11.03 27.74
N ILE A 869 29.40 11.92 26.73
CA ILE A 869 30.34 11.80 25.60
C ILE A 869 31.79 11.91 26.10
N VAL A 870 32.10 12.88 26.98
CA VAL A 870 33.43 13.02 27.61
C VAL A 870 33.81 11.78 28.42
N VAL A 871 32.87 11.26 29.24
CA VAL A 871 33.12 10.07 30.06
C VAL A 871 33.36 8.85 29.16
N ALA A 872 32.59 8.68 28.08
CA ALA A 872 32.78 7.59 27.12
C ALA A 872 34.16 7.69 26.41
N ALA A 873 34.58 8.90 26.05
CA ALA A 873 35.88 9.16 25.42
C ALA A 873 37.05 8.81 26.38
N LEU A 874 36.98 9.28 27.62
CA LEU A 874 37.99 8.95 28.65
C LEU A 874 37.98 7.46 28.99
N LYS A 875 36.80 6.80 29.02
CA LYS A 875 36.69 5.37 29.23
C LYS A 875 37.34 4.59 28.09
N GLY A 876 37.15 5.01 26.83
CA GLY A 876 37.86 4.43 25.68
C GLY A 876 39.38 4.57 25.80
N LEU A 877 39.87 5.76 26.14
CA LEU A 877 41.30 5.99 26.39
C LEU A 877 41.87 5.15 27.55
N ALA A 878 41.07 4.90 28.58
CA ALA A 878 41.49 4.05 29.71
C ALA A 878 41.52 2.57 29.32
N GLU A 879 40.63 2.10 28.49
CA GLU A 879 40.66 0.74 27.95
C GLU A 879 41.85 0.52 27.00
N ASP A 880 42.19 1.53 26.24
CA ASP A 880 43.41 1.55 25.38
C ASP A 880 44.72 1.73 26.20
N GLY A 881 44.64 1.89 27.52
CA GLY A 881 45.82 2.08 28.40
C GLY A 881 46.50 3.44 28.30
N VAL A 882 45.88 4.43 27.67
CA VAL A 882 46.42 5.78 27.46
C VAL A 882 46.27 6.67 28.69
N VAL A 883 45.15 6.52 29.41
CA VAL A 883 44.93 7.24 30.68
C VAL A 883 44.51 6.26 31.78
N PRO A 884 44.72 6.56 33.05
CA PRO A 884 44.27 5.68 34.13
C PRO A 884 42.74 5.75 34.31
N ALA A 885 42.13 4.66 34.77
CA ALA A 885 40.68 4.58 35.03
C ALA A 885 40.21 5.63 36.07
N SER A 886 41.09 6.10 36.96
CA SER A 886 40.80 7.20 37.91
C SER A 886 40.37 8.49 37.20
N LYS A 887 40.86 8.76 35.96
CA LYS A 887 40.42 9.90 35.18
C LYS A 887 38.97 9.85 34.77
N VAL A 888 38.47 8.66 34.52
CA VAL A 888 37.03 8.43 34.24
C VAL A 888 36.22 8.75 35.50
N ALA A 889 36.65 8.24 36.67
CA ALA A 889 35.98 8.50 37.94
C ALA A 889 36.00 10.00 38.32
N GLU A 890 37.14 10.70 38.06
CA GLU A 890 37.25 12.16 38.24
C GLU A 890 36.22 12.90 37.35
N ALA A 891 36.02 12.48 36.09
CA ALA A 891 35.03 13.07 35.18
C ALA A 891 33.59 12.85 35.64
N ILE A 892 33.25 11.63 36.07
CA ILE A 892 31.93 11.30 36.62
C ILE A 892 31.64 12.21 37.83
N GLN A 893 32.59 12.34 38.75
CA GLN A 893 32.47 13.23 39.92
C GLN A 893 32.37 14.70 39.53
N LYS A 894 33.24 15.15 38.61
CA LYS A 894 33.30 16.57 38.16
C LYS A 894 32.01 17.04 37.54
N TYR A 895 31.36 16.16 36.74
CA TYR A 895 30.12 16.48 36.05
C TYR A 895 28.85 16.09 36.82
N GLY A 896 29.01 15.56 38.07
CA GLY A 896 27.89 15.22 38.95
C GLY A 896 26.99 14.13 38.40
N ILE A 897 27.56 13.16 37.66
CA ILE A 897 26.82 12.07 37.07
C ILE A 897 26.39 11.08 38.18
N ASN A 898 25.08 10.79 38.25
CA ASN A 898 24.53 9.79 39.15
C ASN A 898 24.82 8.38 38.63
N THR A 899 25.72 7.67 39.32
CA THR A 899 26.11 6.29 38.95
C THR A 899 25.09 5.24 39.31
N ASP A 900 24.15 5.54 40.20
CA ASP A 900 23.09 4.63 40.67
C ASP A 900 21.76 4.84 39.95
N LYS A 901 21.76 5.67 38.90
CA LYS A 901 20.59 5.91 38.04
C LYS A 901 20.17 4.61 37.37
N ILE A 902 18.86 4.38 37.31
CA ILE A 902 18.29 3.26 36.56
C ILE A 902 18.65 3.41 35.05
N ASN A 903 19.03 2.31 34.43
CA ASN A 903 19.26 2.29 32.99
C ASN A 903 17.98 2.75 32.24
N PRO A 904 18.07 3.75 31.36
CA PRO A 904 16.91 4.29 30.61
C PRO A 904 16.08 3.23 29.87
N LEU A 905 16.70 2.12 29.46
CA LEU A 905 16.00 1.01 28.81
C LEU A 905 14.91 0.40 29.71
N TYR A 906 15.09 0.45 31.02
CA TYR A 906 14.19 -0.18 32.01
C TYR A 906 13.50 0.85 32.92
N ALA A 907 13.73 2.12 32.70
CA ALA A 907 13.18 3.19 33.53
C ALA A 907 11.69 3.46 33.26
#